data_dd6dbe16c15e181917412e305ddae402
#
_entry.id   dd6dbe16c15e181917412e305ddae402
#
_cell.length_a   1.000
_cell.length_b   1.000
_cell.length_c   1.000
_cell.angle_alpha   90.00
_cell.angle_beta   90.00
_cell.angle_gamma   90.00
#
_symmetry.space_group_name_H-M   'P 1'
#
loop_
_entity.id
_entity.type
_entity.pdbx_description
1 polymer ?
#
loop_
_entity_poly.entity_id
_entity_poly.type
_entity_poly.pdbx_seq_one_letter_code
_entity_poly.pdbx_strand_id
1 'polypeptide(L)'
;FRGRVYPYPWIQLDWEEPIYTNQVILYDRVDKDSHTAAGTLFFSDGSSITVNQIPNDGAPKVVTFETKKIEWLRFQATDGEGRDLGLSEIEVYPAPESYTDYVSWVNPYIETAKGRYFFFVTGSLPFGMISSAPLTRNINQGGGGYNYNSTTVLGFPQIHNWMISGLSLMPVKDEVDVCGGDKAWRSSFSHEGEIVQPGYHRLFLDSYKIWVEQTVTDRVGLYRLTYAEDGLAKVLVNLGGHIATSTLLNAHVTKVSDTEISGYFDTAGRVWGGVDVAKVYFVVQFNKPIEALNGWVGDKKEMGVGHFTGSSELITVPKSSFKQSPSSGVEACFGSFKASDELLLKTAISYVSEENARENIERECKHWDFDQVKSASERIWNEWLGKIDVQGGSFQQKTKFYTDLWHILLGRHKIDDSNGEYPDYLSGGERIGKQTRIHTIAPKFQVRTLPKDKTGKSRFHMYNSDALWLTQWNLNTLWGLAYPSVLDEFSASFIEYDKNGGLLPRGPSIGSYTYIMTGCPATSLITSAYQRGVFHKWSPKEGYAAMKRNHEKGGMLAFDMDKELEFYIKHGYCPEEAGLTIQWAFEDWALGEMAKAMGKLKDYNYYRNRSLGWPASWHPDLRLMMPRKETGEWVHLDPLSERGFVQANAWQATFGLSHDIETLARLMGGNDSLATQLNYVFEMSKNARFLSSYVSYANQPGCSNAHIFSHVGKPWLTQYWVRQVAKQTYGDITPERGYGENDEDQGQMAGISALMAMGLFSLDGGSAYNPMYDITSPVFNEITIRLDSRYYKGNEFKIKVHDNSPENCYIQKASLNGEMYHKYQLPHTVFEQGGLLELWLSDKPNKEWGTQ
;
A
#
# COMPACT_ATOMS: atom_id res chain seq x y z
N PHE A 1 0.25 -25.94 46.53
CA PHE A 1 -0.96 -25.57 47.27
C PHE A 1 -1.50 -26.71 48.12
N ARG A 2 -1.11 -26.83 49.37
CA ARG A 2 -1.83 -27.63 50.34
C ARG A 2 -2.30 -26.72 51.51
N GLY A 3 -3.59 -26.32 51.47
CA GLY A 3 -4.35 -26.08 52.66
C GLY A 3 -4.40 -24.68 53.27
N ARG A 4 -4.41 -23.58 52.50
CA ARG A 4 -5.01 -22.28 52.85
C ARG A 4 -5.52 -21.62 51.56
N VAL A 5 -6.83 -21.39 51.49
CA VAL A 5 -7.45 -20.57 50.42
C VAL A 5 -7.11 -19.12 50.74
N TYR A 6 -6.03 -18.61 50.22
CA TYR A 6 -5.84 -17.17 50.09
C TYR A 6 -6.55 -16.73 48.81
N PRO A 7 -7.33 -15.64 48.80
CA PRO A 7 -7.83 -15.11 47.56
C PRO A 7 -6.64 -14.75 46.66
N TYR A 8 -6.74 -15.09 45.38
CA TYR A 8 -5.72 -14.73 44.41
C TYR A 8 -5.46 -13.21 44.47
N PRO A 9 -4.20 -12.77 44.32
CA PRO A 9 -3.86 -11.38 44.43
C PRO A 9 -4.50 -10.59 43.29
N TRP A 10 -4.81 -9.35 43.56
CA TRP A 10 -5.34 -8.40 42.56
C TRP A 10 -4.70 -7.04 42.71
N ILE A 11 -4.69 -6.28 41.60
CA ILE A 11 -4.33 -4.87 41.56
C ILE A 11 -5.46 -4.10 40.88
N GLN A 12 -5.78 -2.92 41.38
CA GLN A 12 -6.79 -2.04 40.80
C GLN A 12 -6.17 -0.68 40.51
N LEU A 13 -6.49 -0.14 39.36
CA LEU A 13 -6.20 1.21 38.92
C LEU A 13 -7.50 1.98 38.96
N ASP A 14 -7.50 3.11 39.63
CA ASP A 14 -8.63 4.03 39.73
C ASP A 14 -8.25 5.38 39.13
N TRP A 15 -9.16 6.00 38.37
CA TRP A 15 -9.00 7.32 37.79
C TRP A 15 -9.93 8.34 38.42
N GLU A 16 -9.43 9.55 38.62
CA GLU A 16 -10.23 10.67 39.17
C GLU A 16 -11.38 11.05 38.22
N GLU A 17 -11.15 10.98 36.91
CA GLU A 17 -12.14 11.16 35.88
C GLU A 17 -12.26 9.89 35.05
N PRO A 18 -13.48 9.48 34.61
CA PRO A 18 -13.62 8.29 33.75
C PRO A 18 -12.80 8.40 32.50
N ILE A 19 -12.10 7.33 32.16
CA ILE A 19 -11.34 7.21 30.91
C ILE A 19 -12.04 6.31 29.91
N TYR A 20 -11.77 6.54 28.63
CA TYR A 20 -12.10 5.59 27.58
C TYR A 20 -10.86 4.76 27.26
N THR A 21 -11.01 3.44 27.20
CA THR A 21 -9.93 2.51 26.87
C THR A 21 -10.44 1.33 26.03
N ASN A 22 -9.59 0.80 25.17
CA ASN A 22 -9.83 -0.38 24.35
C ASN A 22 -8.65 -1.37 24.39
N GLN A 23 -7.61 -1.05 25.17
CA GLN A 23 -6.41 -1.88 25.25
C GLN A 23 -5.78 -1.82 26.62
N VAL A 24 -5.39 -2.99 27.13
CA VAL A 24 -4.60 -3.15 28.35
C VAL A 24 -3.42 -4.08 28.01
N ILE A 25 -2.23 -3.73 28.48
CA ILE A 25 -1.05 -4.58 28.35
C ILE A 25 -0.58 -4.98 29.74
N LEU A 26 -0.36 -6.28 29.92
CA LEU A 26 0.09 -6.87 31.18
C LEU A 26 1.48 -7.43 31.01
N TYR A 27 2.38 -7.12 31.95
CA TYR A 27 3.71 -7.68 32.01
C TYR A 27 3.85 -8.47 33.28
N ASP A 28 4.19 -9.76 33.16
CA ASP A 28 4.55 -10.55 34.31
C ASP A 28 5.94 -10.18 34.81
N ARG A 29 6.17 -10.47 36.06
CA ARG A 29 7.47 -10.35 36.64
C ARG A 29 8.34 -11.50 36.16
N VAL A 30 9.51 -11.21 35.59
CA VAL A 30 10.47 -12.22 35.16
C VAL A 30 11.08 -12.88 36.37
N ASP A 31 10.44 -13.94 36.82
CA ASP A 31 10.87 -14.74 37.99
C ASP A 31 10.63 -16.24 37.73
N LYS A 32 11.68 -17.05 37.85
CA LYS A 32 11.60 -18.48 37.58
C LYS A 32 10.83 -19.26 38.63
N ASP A 33 10.74 -18.72 39.86
CA ASP A 33 10.17 -19.40 41.02
C ASP A 33 8.76 -18.90 41.35
N SER A 34 8.34 -17.76 40.82
CA SER A 34 7.03 -17.15 41.06
C SER A 34 6.58 -16.32 39.90
N HIS A 35 5.52 -16.73 39.20
CA HIS A 35 4.98 -15.99 38.03
C HIS A 35 3.47 -16.14 37.91
N THR A 36 2.82 -15.18 37.28
CA THR A 36 1.39 -15.14 36.99
C THR A 36 1.12 -15.67 35.58
N ALA A 37 0.46 -16.80 35.45
CA ALA A 37 0.17 -17.45 34.17
C ALA A 37 -1.15 -16.99 33.53
N ALA A 38 -2.15 -16.63 34.36
CA ALA A 38 -3.46 -16.21 33.91
C ALA A 38 -4.15 -15.29 34.91
N GLY A 39 -5.14 -14.54 34.45
CA GLY A 39 -5.94 -13.65 35.28
C GLY A 39 -7.24 -13.22 34.65
N THR A 40 -7.98 -12.35 35.33
CA THR A 40 -9.20 -11.71 34.82
C THR A 40 -9.11 -10.20 35.01
N LEU A 41 -9.35 -9.47 33.92
CA LEU A 41 -9.58 -8.05 33.96
C LEU A 41 -11.06 -7.80 34.26
N PHE A 42 -11.35 -7.02 35.30
CA PHE A 42 -12.67 -6.54 35.65
C PHE A 42 -12.73 -5.02 35.41
N PHE A 43 -13.84 -4.55 34.86
CA PHE A 43 -14.05 -3.16 34.55
C PHE A 43 -15.20 -2.56 35.37
N SER A 44 -15.16 -1.24 35.58
CA SER A 44 -16.21 -0.51 36.33
C SER A 44 -17.59 -0.56 35.67
N ASP A 45 -17.68 -0.90 34.37
CA ASP A 45 -18.94 -1.14 33.66
C ASP A 45 -19.58 -2.52 33.98
N GLY A 46 -18.97 -3.28 34.89
CA GLY A 46 -19.43 -4.62 35.30
C GLY A 46 -19.00 -5.76 34.38
N SER A 47 -18.32 -5.48 33.31
CA SER A 47 -17.80 -6.49 32.41
C SER A 47 -16.47 -7.09 32.88
N SER A 48 -16.08 -8.23 32.29
CA SER A 48 -14.78 -8.84 32.56
C SER A 48 -14.22 -9.55 31.34
N ILE A 49 -12.88 -9.69 31.31
CA ILE A 49 -12.14 -10.41 30.25
C ILE A 49 -11.17 -11.39 30.92
N THR A 50 -11.23 -12.66 30.53
CA THR A 50 -10.26 -13.66 30.95
C THR A 50 -9.00 -13.57 30.11
N VAL A 51 -7.86 -13.49 30.78
CA VAL A 51 -6.54 -13.42 30.16
C VAL A 51 -5.78 -14.69 30.49
N ASN A 52 -5.40 -15.44 29.48
CA ASN A 52 -4.61 -16.66 29.59
C ASN A 52 -3.22 -16.47 28.99
N GLN A 53 -2.26 -17.30 29.39
CA GLN A 53 -0.91 -17.34 28.81
C GLN A 53 -0.20 -15.98 28.89
N ILE A 54 -0.06 -15.47 30.12
CA ILE A 54 0.78 -14.29 30.39
C ILE A 54 2.24 -14.79 30.35
N PRO A 55 3.10 -14.25 29.46
CA PRO A 55 4.49 -14.67 29.33
C PRO A 55 5.32 -14.32 30.56
N ASN A 56 6.24 -15.21 30.98
CA ASN A 56 7.16 -14.97 32.09
C ASN A 56 8.60 -14.65 31.61
N ASP A 57 8.74 -13.95 30.54
CA ASP A 57 10.03 -13.60 29.92
C ASP A 57 10.20 -12.08 29.69
N GLY A 58 9.29 -11.29 30.28
CA GLY A 58 9.24 -9.83 30.06
C GLY A 58 8.40 -9.42 28.86
N ALA A 59 7.87 -10.38 28.10
CA ALA A 59 7.00 -10.08 26.96
C ALA A 59 5.63 -9.57 27.42
N PRO A 60 5.00 -8.60 26.72
CA PRO A 60 3.66 -8.13 27.02
C PRO A 60 2.59 -9.16 26.71
N LYS A 61 1.56 -9.18 27.51
CA LYS A 61 0.26 -9.76 27.17
C LYS A 61 -0.67 -8.64 26.78
N VAL A 62 -0.89 -8.46 25.48
CA VAL A 62 -1.81 -7.46 24.94
C VAL A 62 -3.23 -8.00 25.00
N VAL A 63 -4.14 -7.22 25.58
CA VAL A 63 -5.58 -7.52 25.66
C VAL A 63 -6.33 -6.38 25.01
N THR A 64 -6.95 -6.64 23.87
CA THR A 64 -7.77 -5.66 23.13
C THR A 64 -9.26 -6.00 23.29
N PHE A 65 -10.12 -4.97 23.33
CA PHE A 65 -11.56 -5.10 23.51
C PHE A 65 -12.29 -3.89 22.91
N GLU A 66 -13.62 -3.97 22.81
CA GLU A 66 -14.42 -2.80 22.44
C GLU A 66 -14.22 -1.64 23.42
N THR A 67 -14.17 -0.41 22.90
CA THR A 67 -13.96 0.77 23.73
C THR A 67 -14.93 0.83 24.91
N LYS A 68 -14.40 0.92 26.11
CA LYS A 68 -15.13 1.01 27.36
C LYS A 68 -14.87 2.35 28.02
N LYS A 69 -15.91 2.96 28.61
CA LYS A 69 -15.78 4.05 29.55
C LYS A 69 -15.68 3.47 30.96
N ILE A 70 -14.55 3.66 31.60
CA ILE A 70 -14.26 3.04 32.90
C ILE A 70 -13.77 4.10 33.91
N GLU A 71 -14.12 3.88 35.16
CA GLU A 71 -13.64 4.63 36.33
C GLU A 71 -12.54 3.88 37.06
N TRP A 72 -12.54 2.54 36.92
CA TRP A 72 -11.51 1.67 37.47
C TRP A 72 -11.38 0.40 36.62
N LEU A 73 -10.18 -0.20 36.68
CA LEU A 73 -9.85 -1.49 36.12
C LEU A 73 -9.15 -2.32 37.22
N ARG A 74 -9.52 -3.59 37.33
CA ARG A 74 -8.88 -4.53 38.27
C ARG A 74 -8.39 -5.75 37.52
N PHE A 75 -7.11 -6.06 37.66
CA PHE A 75 -6.59 -7.35 37.26
C PHE A 75 -6.53 -8.26 38.50
N GLN A 76 -7.07 -9.47 38.40
CA GLN A 76 -6.98 -10.49 39.40
C GLN A 76 -6.34 -11.73 38.84
N ALA A 77 -5.21 -12.20 39.38
CA ALA A 77 -4.58 -13.43 38.99
C ALA A 77 -5.53 -14.60 39.26
N THR A 78 -5.59 -15.58 38.38
CA THR A 78 -6.42 -16.79 38.49
C THR A 78 -5.59 -18.06 38.40
N ASP A 79 -4.36 -17.95 37.85
CA ASP A 79 -3.41 -19.08 37.78
C ASP A 79 -1.97 -18.55 37.81
N GLY A 80 -1.03 -19.39 38.29
CA GLY A 80 0.39 -19.08 38.34
C GLY A 80 1.19 -20.06 39.17
N GLU A 81 2.49 -19.91 39.17
CA GLU A 81 3.43 -20.73 39.96
C GLU A 81 4.06 -19.91 41.09
N GLY A 82 4.44 -20.55 42.20
CA GLY A 82 5.12 -19.90 43.30
C GLY A 82 4.19 -19.27 44.34
N ARG A 83 4.76 -18.40 45.21
CA ARG A 83 4.04 -17.78 46.33
C ARG A 83 3.69 -16.31 46.13
N ASP A 84 4.44 -15.63 45.30
CA ASP A 84 4.36 -14.18 45.08
C ASP A 84 3.87 -13.88 43.66
N LEU A 85 2.57 -14.13 43.40
CA LEU A 85 1.98 -13.78 42.14
C LEU A 85 1.84 -12.25 42.01
N GLY A 86 2.20 -11.71 40.90
CA GLY A 86 2.09 -10.28 40.63
C GLY A 86 2.54 -9.92 39.23
N LEU A 87 2.31 -8.69 38.83
CA LEU A 87 2.77 -8.15 37.55
C LEU A 87 3.91 -7.15 37.81
N SER A 88 4.80 -7.02 36.86
CA SER A 88 5.81 -5.94 36.86
C SER A 88 5.19 -4.63 36.40
N GLU A 89 4.23 -4.69 35.45
CA GLU A 89 3.58 -3.51 34.88
C GLU A 89 2.19 -3.82 34.35
N ILE A 90 1.31 -2.79 34.38
CA ILE A 90 0.03 -2.73 33.69
C ILE A 90 -0.02 -1.41 32.95
N GLU A 91 -0.10 -1.47 31.63
CA GLU A 91 -0.34 -0.29 30.80
C GLU A 91 -1.80 -0.25 30.38
N VAL A 92 -2.44 0.91 30.51
CA VAL A 92 -3.81 1.13 30.03
C VAL A 92 -3.78 2.26 29.01
N TYR A 93 -4.19 1.95 27.80
CA TYR A 93 -4.14 2.89 26.69
C TYR A 93 -5.48 3.63 26.58
N PRO A 94 -5.49 4.97 26.68
CA PRO A 94 -6.71 5.75 26.55
C PRO A 94 -7.23 5.74 25.13
N ALA A 95 -8.52 5.48 24.95
CA ALA A 95 -9.26 5.70 23.72
C ALA A 95 -9.99 7.06 23.80
N PRO A 96 -10.01 7.89 22.76
CA PRO A 96 -10.64 9.22 22.83
C PRO A 96 -12.18 9.16 22.85
N GLU A 97 -12.78 10.04 23.62
CA GLU A 97 -14.23 10.10 23.91
C GLU A 97 -15.14 10.40 22.70
N SER A 98 -14.64 11.11 21.70
CA SER A 98 -15.41 11.54 20.51
C SER A 98 -14.72 11.25 19.20
N TYR A 99 -13.71 10.42 19.22
CA TYR A 99 -12.87 10.11 18.08
C TYR A 99 -13.24 8.70 17.61
N THR A 100 -13.76 8.61 16.41
CA THR A 100 -13.87 7.28 15.81
C THR A 100 -12.45 6.82 15.54
N ASP A 101 -11.99 5.87 16.32
CA ASP A 101 -10.67 5.29 16.17
C ASP A 101 -10.69 4.32 14.98
N TYR A 102 -10.42 4.86 13.78
CA TYR A 102 -10.36 4.08 12.55
C TYR A 102 -9.10 3.21 12.50
N VAL A 103 -8.02 3.62 13.17
CA VAL A 103 -6.76 2.88 13.24
C VAL A 103 -6.97 1.53 13.91
N SER A 104 -7.79 1.47 14.96
CA SER A 104 -8.09 0.22 15.67
C SER A 104 -8.80 -0.85 14.81
N TRP A 105 -9.42 -0.45 13.71
CA TRP A 105 -10.04 -1.38 12.76
C TRP A 105 -9.04 -1.97 11.76
N VAL A 106 -7.84 -1.41 11.63
CA VAL A 106 -6.84 -1.89 10.67
C VAL A 106 -6.15 -3.13 11.19
N ASN A 107 -6.16 -4.19 10.41
CA ASN A 107 -5.40 -5.41 10.67
C ASN A 107 -4.27 -5.57 9.65
N PRO A 108 -3.05 -5.10 9.95
CA PRO A 108 -1.93 -5.20 9.03
C PRO A 108 -1.50 -6.62 8.67
N TYR A 109 -1.92 -7.63 9.44
CA TYR A 109 -1.54 -9.02 9.19
C TYR A 109 -2.24 -9.68 8.01
N ILE A 110 -3.33 -9.08 7.47
CA ILE A 110 -4.13 -9.70 6.41
C ILE A 110 -3.23 -10.13 5.25
N GLU A 111 -3.27 -11.45 4.93
CA GLU A 111 -2.55 -12.13 3.85
C GLU A 111 -1.00 -12.06 3.92
N THR A 112 -0.41 -11.60 5.02
CA THR A 112 1.05 -11.50 5.17
C THR A 112 1.76 -12.85 5.24
N ALA A 113 1.06 -13.95 5.51
CA ALA A 113 1.63 -15.29 5.43
C ALA A 113 1.93 -15.74 4.00
N LYS A 114 1.24 -15.18 3.00
CA LYS A 114 1.39 -15.49 1.58
C LYS A 114 1.82 -14.29 0.74
N GLY A 115 1.59 -13.09 1.22
CA GLY A 115 1.86 -11.84 0.54
C GLY A 115 3.24 -11.79 -0.10
N ARG A 116 3.31 -11.44 -1.38
CA ARG A 116 4.55 -11.41 -2.15
C ARG A 116 5.29 -10.09 -2.05
N TYR A 117 4.59 -8.96 -1.90
CA TYR A 117 5.17 -7.63 -2.09
C TYR A 117 4.71 -6.64 -1.02
N PHE A 118 5.52 -6.36 -0.03
CA PHE A 118 5.69 -5.12 0.75
C PHE A 118 4.46 -4.38 1.30
N PHE A 119 3.40 -5.09 1.66
CA PHE A 119 2.18 -4.42 2.13
C PHE A 119 2.11 -4.25 3.63
N PHE A 120 3.01 -4.87 4.34
CA PHE A 120 3.15 -4.72 5.77
C PHE A 120 4.14 -3.59 6.07
N VAL A 121 3.70 -2.33 5.90
CA VAL A 121 4.51 -1.14 6.15
C VAL A 121 3.87 -0.33 7.28
N THR A 122 4.04 -0.81 8.50
CA THR A 122 3.48 -0.18 9.70
C THR A 122 4.18 1.13 10.04
N GLY A 123 5.48 1.24 9.78
CA GLY A 123 6.27 2.46 9.95
C GLY A 123 6.23 3.38 8.73
N SER A 124 5.05 3.87 8.35
CA SER A 124 4.87 4.89 7.30
C SER A 124 3.66 5.75 7.61
N LEU A 125 3.70 7.02 7.23
CA LEU A 125 2.52 7.86 7.05
C LEU A 125 1.92 7.65 5.66
N PRO A 126 0.70 8.15 5.37
CA PRO A 126 0.15 8.09 4.02
C PRO A 126 1.14 8.66 3.00
N PHE A 127 1.61 7.77 2.11
CA PHE A 127 2.62 8.09 1.09
C PHE A 127 3.94 8.68 1.64
N GLY A 128 4.31 8.39 2.90
CA GLY A 128 5.55 8.88 3.52
C GLY A 128 6.82 8.38 2.80
N MET A 129 7.92 9.14 2.88
CA MET A 129 9.23 8.75 2.35
C MET A 129 9.79 7.57 3.14
N ILE A 130 9.70 7.60 4.48
CA ILE A 130 10.00 6.45 5.33
C ILE A 130 8.90 5.41 5.18
N SER A 131 9.32 4.19 4.94
CA SER A 131 8.45 3.03 4.79
C SER A 131 9.10 1.84 5.50
N SER A 132 9.03 1.84 6.83
CA SER A 132 9.72 0.86 7.67
C SER A 132 8.78 -0.20 8.22
N ALA A 133 9.30 -1.42 8.34
CA ALA A 133 8.67 -2.53 9.04
C ALA A 133 9.74 -3.55 9.43
N PRO A 134 9.49 -4.47 10.37
CA PRO A 134 10.41 -5.56 10.64
C PRO A 134 10.65 -6.40 9.38
N LEU A 135 11.90 -6.69 9.07
CA LEU A 135 12.28 -7.65 8.06
C LEU A 135 12.34 -9.04 8.69
N THR A 136 11.33 -9.86 8.42
CA THR A 136 11.27 -11.23 8.97
C THR A 136 11.65 -12.29 7.94
N ARG A 137 11.61 -11.92 6.65
CA ARG A 137 11.95 -12.84 5.55
C ARG A 137 12.58 -12.07 4.39
N ASN A 138 13.77 -12.47 4.03
CA ASN A 138 14.43 -12.00 2.82
C ASN A 138 14.44 -13.14 1.78
N ILE A 139 13.68 -12.98 0.70
CA ILE A 139 13.58 -13.95 -0.39
C ILE A 139 13.90 -13.29 -1.74
N ASN A 140 14.57 -14.04 -2.60
CA ASN A 140 15.07 -13.54 -3.89
C ASN A 140 13.98 -13.37 -4.97
N GLN A 141 12.75 -13.74 -4.71
CA GLN A 141 11.68 -13.69 -5.70
C GLN A 141 10.57 -12.77 -5.22
N GLY A 142 10.61 -11.54 -5.71
CA GLY A 142 9.51 -10.60 -5.76
C GLY A 142 8.80 -10.31 -4.46
N GLY A 143 9.32 -10.69 -3.35
CA GLY A 143 8.71 -10.47 -2.08
C GLY A 143 9.79 -10.53 -1.03
N GLY A 144 9.72 -9.71 -0.09
CA GLY A 144 10.57 -9.64 1.07
C GLY A 144 9.89 -8.77 2.08
N GLY A 145 10.47 -8.67 3.24
CA GLY A 145 9.89 -7.91 4.31
C GLY A 145 9.17 -8.81 5.30
N TYR A 146 7.99 -8.44 5.71
CA TYR A 146 7.29 -9.16 6.77
C TYR A 146 6.57 -10.40 6.23
N ASN A 147 6.69 -11.52 6.96
CA ASN A 147 5.90 -12.72 6.74
C ASN A 147 5.42 -13.27 8.09
N TYR A 148 4.12 -13.40 8.27
CA TYR A 148 3.49 -13.82 9.53
C TYR A 148 4.00 -15.17 10.06
N ASN A 149 4.31 -16.12 9.17
CA ASN A 149 4.80 -17.44 9.58
C ASN A 149 6.30 -17.46 9.96
N SER A 150 6.99 -16.31 9.91
CA SER A 150 8.38 -16.19 10.33
C SER A 150 8.47 -16.05 11.85
N THR A 151 9.48 -16.67 12.42
CA THR A 151 9.76 -16.61 13.87
C THR A 151 11.02 -15.81 14.19
N THR A 152 11.59 -15.12 13.21
CA THR A 152 12.83 -14.36 13.37
C THR A 152 12.76 -13.01 12.69
N VAL A 153 13.40 -12.00 13.29
CA VAL A 153 13.62 -10.66 12.75
C VAL A 153 15.07 -10.52 12.35
N LEU A 154 15.32 -9.97 11.16
CA LEU A 154 16.63 -9.74 10.57
C LEU A 154 17.09 -8.28 10.72
N GLY A 155 16.16 -7.36 10.96
CA GLY A 155 16.36 -5.94 11.12
C GLY A 155 15.14 -5.11 10.77
N PHE A 156 15.29 -3.79 10.79
CA PHE A 156 14.25 -2.81 10.52
C PHE A 156 14.69 -1.89 9.38
N PRO A 157 14.50 -2.30 8.11
CA PRO A 157 14.83 -1.46 6.96
C PRO A 157 13.91 -0.24 6.90
N GLN A 158 14.47 0.89 6.49
CA GLN A 158 13.77 2.19 6.41
C GLN A 158 13.05 2.40 5.09
N ILE A 159 13.32 1.53 4.10
CA ILE A 159 12.76 1.59 2.77
C ILE A 159 12.19 0.22 2.40
N HIS A 160 10.89 0.20 2.12
CA HIS A 160 10.12 -0.97 1.71
C HIS A 160 9.39 -0.69 0.41
N ASN A 161 10.03 -0.86 -0.71
CA ASN A 161 9.39 -0.79 -2.02
C ASN A 161 10.07 -1.72 -3.03
N TRP A 162 9.44 -1.94 -4.18
CA TRP A 162 9.92 -2.91 -5.16
C TRP A 162 11.22 -2.52 -5.84
N MET A 163 11.51 -1.24 -5.89
CA MET A 163 12.65 -0.74 -6.64
C MET A 163 13.88 -0.52 -5.79
N ILE A 164 13.69 -0.27 -4.50
CA ILE A 164 14.77 0.06 -3.59
C ILE A 164 14.42 -0.39 -2.18
N SER A 165 15.44 -0.81 -1.47
CA SER A 165 15.38 -1.11 -0.04
C SER A 165 16.74 -0.81 0.58
N GLY A 166 16.82 -0.79 1.90
CA GLY A 166 18.09 -0.61 2.59
C GLY A 166 17.98 0.20 3.86
N LEU A 167 19.13 0.56 4.41
CA LEU A 167 19.30 1.16 5.71
C LEU A 167 18.51 0.38 6.77
N SER A 168 18.98 -0.83 7.08
CA SER A 168 18.33 -1.67 8.06
C SER A 168 18.99 -1.53 9.43
N LEU A 169 18.22 -1.16 10.42
CA LEU A 169 18.66 -1.09 11.81
C LEU A 169 18.45 -2.43 12.50
N MET A 170 19.39 -2.85 13.36
CA MET A 170 19.19 -4.01 14.21
C MET A 170 19.76 -3.74 15.61
N PRO A 171 18.92 -3.52 16.60
CA PRO A 171 19.34 -3.45 17.99
C PRO A 171 19.85 -4.80 18.46
N VAL A 172 21.01 -4.80 19.12
CA VAL A 172 21.62 -6.03 19.66
C VAL A 172 22.22 -5.75 21.03
N LYS A 173 22.47 -6.81 21.78
CA LYS A 173 23.08 -6.77 23.10
C LYS A 173 24.34 -7.65 23.10
N ASP A 174 25.42 -7.18 23.74
CA ASP A 174 26.70 -7.87 23.91
C ASP A 174 27.46 -8.12 22.57
N GLU A 175 28.25 -9.18 22.49
CA GLU A 175 29.05 -9.49 21.31
C GLU A 175 28.21 -10.21 20.24
N VAL A 176 28.31 -9.72 19.01
CA VAL A 176 27.58 -10.26 17.86
C VAL A 176 28.53 -10.44 16.68
N ASP A 177 28.38 -11.55 15.97
CA ASP A 177 29.13 -11.80 14.74
C ASP A 177 28.51 -11.01 13.57
N VAL A 178 28.97 -9.78 13.37
CA VAL A 178 28.52 -8.93 12.27
C VAL A 178 28.98 -9.45 10.90
N CYS A 179 30.06 -10.22 10.84
CA CYS A 179 30.60 -10.77 9.60
C CYS A 179 29.80 -11.99 9.11
N GLY A 180 29.08 -12.67 9.98
CA GLY A 180 28.15 -13.75 9.61
C GLY A 180 26.88 -13.30 8.91
N GLY A 181 26.64 -11.98 8.77
CA GLY A 181 25.48 -11.40 8.13
C GLY A 181 24.19 -11.54 8.93
N ASP A 182 23.06 -11.29 8.29
CA ASP A 182 21.73 -11.28 8.92
C ASP A 182 21.37 -12.60 9.63
N LYS A 183 21.90 -13.73 9.18
CA LYS A 183 21.71 -15.02 9.83
C LYS A 183 22.39 -15.11 11.19
N ALA A 184 23.48 -14.37 11.40
CA ALA A 184 24.25 -14.42 12.65
C ALA A 184 23.67 -13.49 13.72
N TRP A 185 23.09 -12.35 13.34
CA TRP A 185 22.50 -11.41 14.29
C TRP A 185 20.98 -11.42 14.40
N ARG A 186 20.28 -12.25 13.63
CA ARG A 186 18.81 -12.34 13.74
C ARG A 186 18.36 -12.68 15.16
N SER A 187 17.20 -12.17 15.55
CA SER A 187 16.56 -12.52 16.80
C SER A 187 15.27 -13.29 16.55
N SER A 188 14.97 -14.24 17.41
CA SER A 188 13.61 -14.78 17.52
C SER A 188 12.65 -13.70 18.06
N PHE A 189 11.36 -13.85 17.75
CA PHE A 189 10.26 -13.04 18.28
C PHE A 189 8.96 -13.84 18.30
N SER A 190 7.98 -13.35 19.04
CA SER A 190 6.63 -13.92 19.11
C SER A 190 5.59 -12.84 18.77
N HIS A 191 4.52 -13.26 18.09
CA HIS A 191 3.35 -12.38 17.83
C HIS A 191 2.57 -12.04 19.11
N GLU A 192 2.75 -12.81 20.19
CA GLU A 192 2.09 -12.51 21.49
C GLU A 192 2.55 -11.18 22.08
N GLY A 193 3.80 -10.79 21.79
CA GLY A 193 4.38 -9.52 22.21
C GLY A 193 4.31 -8.40 21.14
N GLU A 194 3.79 -8.70 19.97
CA GLU A 194 3.79 -7.78 18.83
C GLU A 194 2.54 -6.91 18.83
N ILE A 195 2.73 -5.60 18.66
CA ILE A 195 1.66 -4.63 18.40
C ILE A 195 1.89 -4.02 17.03
N VAL A 196 0.90 -4.12 16.17
CA VAL A 196 0.96 -3.60 14.81
C VAL A 196 -0.25 -2.73 14.52
N GLN A 197 0.03 -1.50 14.08
CA GLN A 197 -1.00 -0.57 13.64
C GLN A 197 -0.40 0.46 12.66
N PRO A 198 -1.21 1.14 11.87
CA PRO A 198 -0.72 2.21 11.01
C PRO A 198 0.09 3.26 11.79
N GLY A 199 1.34 3.48 11.38
CA GLY A 199 2.24 4.45 11.99
C GLY A 199 2.95 4.00 13.27
N TYR A 200 2.73 2.76 13.73
CA TYR A 200 3.38 2.22 14.92
C TYR A 200 3.58 0.71 14.85
N HIS A 201 4.74 0.27 15.33
CA HIS A 201 5.07 -1.15 15.47
C HIS A 201 5.87 -1.36 16.75
N ARG A 202 5.55 -2.42 17.48
CA ARG A 202 6.29 -2.87 18.66
C ARG A 202 6.51 -4.37 18.58
N LEU A 203 7.71 -4.82 18.92
CA LEU A 203 8.02 -6.25 19.11
C LEU A 203 9.18 -6.45 20.09
N PHE A 204 9.31 -7.68 20.58
CA PHE A 204 10.39 -8.08 21.48
C PHE A 204 11.42 -8.94 20.75
N LEU A 205 12.69 -8.56 20.85
CA LEU A 205 13.82 -9.32 20.33
C LEU A 205 14.28 -10.31 21.39
N ASP A 206 13.79 -11.56 21.32
CA ASP A 206 14.05 -12.60 22.34
C ASP A 206 15.53 -12.89 22.54
N SER A 207 16.34 -12.90 21.47
CA SER A 207 17.77 -13.21 21.59
C SER A 207 18.56 -12.13 22.33
N TYR A 208 18.08 -10.89 22.29
CA TYR A 208 18.77 -9.72 22.85
C TYR A 208 18.06 -9.13 24.05
N LYS A 209 16.84 -9.58 24.35
CA LYS A 209 16.00 -9.05 25.43
C LYS A 209 15.78 -7.54 25.29
N ILE A 210 15.38 -7.10 24.09
CA ILE A 210 15.16 -5.70 23.75
C ILE A 210 13.74 -5.53 23.20
N TRP A 211 12.95 -4.63 23.81
CA TRP A 211 11.75 -4.09 23.19
C TRP A 211 12.14 -3.09 22.12
N VAL A 212 11.58 -3.26 20.94
CA VAL A 212 11.72 -2.31 19.84
C VAL A 212 10.36 -1.72 19.56
N GLU A 213 10.23 -0.42 19.73
CA GLU A 213 9.10 0.37 19.30
C GLU A 213 9.52 1.30 18.16
N GLN A 214 8.64 1.46 17.20
CA GLN A 214 8.86 2.26 16.00
C GLN A 214 7.65 3.15 15.74
N THR A 215 7.87 4.43 15.46
CA THR A 215 6.89 5.37 14.93
C THR A 215 7.54 6.31 13.91
N VAL A 216 6.75 7.12 13.21
CA VAL A 216 7.26 7.86 12.06
C VAL A 216 6.64 9.25 11.89
N THR A 217 7.39 10.12 11.23
CA THR A 217 6.88 11.26 10.45
C THR A 217 6.94 10.94 8.95
N ASP A 218 6.75 11.92 8.08
CA ASP A 218 6.87 11.71 6.62
C ASP A 218 8.25 11.19 6.21
N ARG A 219 9.34 11.70 6.83
CA ARG A 219 10.73 11.45 6.41
C ARG A 219 11.63 10.95 7.52
N VAL A 220 11.10 10.80 8.74
CA VAL A 220 11.90 10.39 9.91
C VAL A 220 11.26 9.19 10.59
N GLY A 221 12.05 8.13 10.78
CA GLY A 221 11.71 7.03 11.68
C GLY A 221 12.24 7.33 13.09
N LEU A 222 11.43 7.14 14.10
CA LEU A 222 11.80 7.28 15.51
C LEU A 222 11.63 5.94 16.21
N TYR A 223 12.66 5.52 16.93
CA TYR A 223 12.68 4.23 17.64
C TYR A 223 12.92 4.46 19.13
N ARG A 224 12.25 3.64 19.94
CA ARG A 224 12.53 3.47 21.36
C ARG A 224 12.94 2.02 21.59
N LEU A 225 14.16 1.84 22.16
CA LEU A 225 14.74 0.55 22.46
C LEU A 225 14.84 0.44 23.99
N THR A 226 14.07 -0.47 24.59
CA THR A 226 14.09 -0.71 26.02
C THR A 226 14.76 -2.05 26.31
N TYR A 227 15.83 -2.03 27.07
CA TYR A 227 16.61 -3.22 27.40
C TYR A 227 16.00 -3.90 28.63
N ALA A 228 15.55 -5.14 28.48
CA ALA A 228 14.95 -5.89 29.59
C ALA A 228 15.99 -6.52 30.54
N GLU A 229 17.26 -6.57 30.16
CA GLU A 229 18.36 -7.12 30.95
C GLU A 229 19.62 -6.25 30.82
N ASP A 230 20.51 -6.37 31.82
CA ASP A 230 21.84 -5.74 31.79
C ASP A 230 22.65 -6.26 30.60
N GLY A 231 23.47 -5.41 29.99
CA GLY A 231 24.39 -5.79 28.91
C GLY A 231 25.00 -4.62 28.17
N LEU A 232 25.81 -4.89 27.16
CA LEU A 232 26.41 -3.88 26.29
C LEU A 232 25.43 -3.52 25.16
N ALA A 233 24.91 -2.30 25.18
CA ALA A 233 23.96 -1.82 24.18
C ALA A 233 24.65 -1.48 22.86
N LYS A 234 24.12 -1.99 21.77
CA LYS A 234 24.63 -1.74 20.42
C LYS A 234 23.49 -1.64 19.42
N VAL A 235 23.73 -0.88 18.33
CA VAL A 235 22.84 -0.83 17.17
C VAL A 235 23.65 -1.10 15.90
N LEU A 236 23.27 -2.12 15.16
CA LEU A 236 23.82 -2.37 13.84
C LEU A 236 23.08 -1.51 12.82
N VAL A 237 23.82 -0.75 12.03
CA VAL A 237 23.32 0.00 10.87
C VAL A 237 23.78 -0.74 9.64
N ASN A 238 22.96 -1.66 9.17
CA ASN A 238 23.25 -2.51 8.02
C ASN A 238 22.86 -1.79 6.73
N LEU A 239 23.84 -1.41 5.95
CA LEU A 239 23.69 -0.73 4.66
C LEU A 239 23.38 -1.72 3.53
N GLY A 240 23.73 -3.00 3.73
CA GLY A 240 23.46 -4.09 2.82
C GLY A 240 22.15 -4.83 3.06
N GLY A 241 21.32 -4.42 4.01
CA GLY A 241 20.07 -5.05 4.42
C GLY A 241 18.95 -4.84 3.39
N HIS A 242 19.10 -5.43 2.23
CA HIS A 242 18.17 -5.28 1.12
C HIS A 242 17.04 -6.30 1.18
N ILE A 243 15.88 -5.86 0.73
CA ILE A 243 14.73 -6.74 0.47
C ILE A 243 14.83 -7.19 -0.99
N ALA A 244 14.55 -8.47 -1.24
CA ALA A 244 14.63 -9.09 -2.56
C ALA A 244 16.04 -9.04 -3.19
N THR A 245 16.15 -8.63 -4.45
CA THR A 245 17.35 -8.81 -5.28
C THR A 245 18.28 -7.60 -5.33
N SER A 246 18.02 -6.58 -4.54
CA SER A 246 18.91 -5.40 -4.50
C SER A 246 20.32 -5.76 -4.02
N THR A 247 21.32 -5.07 -4.55
CA THR A 247 22.74 -5.30 -4.27
C THR A 247 23.39 -4.01 -3.79
N LEU A 248 24.11 -4.06 -2.67
CA LEU A 248 24.95 -2.96 -2.22
C LEU A 248 26.19 -2.87 -3.12
N LEU A 249 26.46 -1.69 -3.65
CA LEU A 249 27.64 -1.42 -4.47
C LEU A 249 28.70 -0.66 -3.69
N ASN A 250 28.29 0.37 -2.95
CA ASN A 250 29.16 1.25 -2.23
C ASN A 250 28.45 1.79 -0.99
N ALA A 251 29.20 2.06 0.06
CA ALA A 251 28.70 2.63 1.29
C ALA A 251 29.74 3.51 1.96
N HIS A 252 29.26 4.56 2.61
CA HIS A 252 30.10 5.47 3.34
C HIS A 252 29.40 5.93 4.60
N VAL A 253 30.10 5.91 5.73
CA VAL A 253 29.59 6.36 7.02
C VAL A 253 30.63 7.22 7.71
N THR A 254 30.19 8.32 8.30
CA THR A 254 31.01 9.22 9.15
C THR A 254 30.36 9.34 10.51
N LYS A 255 31.14 9.23 11.58
CA LYS A 255 30.78 9.68 12.93
C LYS A 255 30.89 11.20 12.94
N VAL A 256 29.79 11.90 12.82
CA VAL A 256 29.74 13.37 12.73
C VAL A 256 29.92 14.01 14.10
N SER A 257 29.31 13.37 15.11
CA SER A 257 29.42 13.79 16.51
C SER A 257 29.35 12.57 17.43
N ASP A 258 29.36 12.80 18.72
CA ASP A 258 29.19 11.69 19.68
C ASP A 258 27.77 11.08 19.64
N THR A 259 26.81 11.76 19.04
CA THR A 259 25.43 11.29 18.97
C THR A 259 24.89 11.17 17.53
N GLU A 260 25.74 11.35 16.51
CA GLU A 260 25.28 11.32 15.13
C GLU A 260 26.25 10.61 14.20
N ILE A 261 25.69 9.74 13.37
CA ILE A 261 26.36 9.21 12.18
C ILE A 261 25.58 9.61 10.94
N SER A 262 26.27 9.88 9.85
CA SER A 262 25.67 10.11 8.54
C SER A 262 26.43 9.39 7.45
N GLY A 263 25.84 9.29 6.28
CA GLY A 263 26.46 8.63 5.15
C GLY A 263 25.54 8.40 3.97
N TYR A 264 26.01 7.53 3.08
CA TYR A 264 25.24 7.11 1.94
C TYR A 264 25.52 5.65 1.58
N PHE A 265 24.63 5.08 0.79
CA PHE A 265 24.87 3.80 0.08
C PHE A 265 24.35 3.86 -1.34
N ASP A 266 25.04 3.14 -2.21
CA ASP A 266 24.62 2.92 -3.60
C ASP A 266 24.05 1.51 -3.73
N THR A 267 22.83 1.38 -4.25
CA THR A 267 22.13 0.11 -4.42
C THR A 267 21.72 -0.09 -5.87
N ALA A 268 21.78 -1.33 -6.33
CA ALA A 268 21.44 -1.74 -7.69
C ALA A 268 20.73 -3.10 -7.72
N GLY A 269 20.31 -3.56 -8.89
CA GLY A 269 19.75 -4.89 -9.05
C GLY A 269 18.35 -5.06 -8.51
N ARG A 270 17.49 -4.12 -8.77
CA ARG A 270 16.12 -4.09 -8.29
C ARG A 270 15.22 -5.13 -8.96
N VAL A 271 14.08 -5.40 -8.32
CA VAL A 271 13.11 -6.42 -8.76
C VAL A 271 12.57 -6.12 -10.16
N TRP A 272 12.19 -4.86 -10.43
CA TRP A 272 11.38 -4.51 -11.60
C TRP A 272 11.90 -3.31 -12.42
N GLY A 273 13.12 -2.89 -12.27
CA GLY A 273 13.65 -1.76 -13.04
C GLY A 273 13.77 -0.46 -12.22
N GLY A 274 13.74 0.69 -12.86
CA GLY A 274 14.02 2.00 -12.30
C GLY A 274 15.44 2.48 -12.62
N VAL A 275 16.03 3.40 -11.83
CA VAL A 275 17.43 3.79 -12.03
C VAL A 275 18.35 2.58 -11.82
N ASP A 276 19.40 2.45 -12.62
CA ASP A 276 20.29 1.29 -12.53
C ASP A 276 21.01 1.21 -11.19
N VAL A 277 21.45 2.35 -10.70
CA VAL A 277 22.04 2.53 -9.39
C VAL A 277 21.37 3.72 -8.71
N ALA A 278 20.76 3.50 -7.59
CA ALA A 278 20.20 4.56 -6.74
C ALA A 278 21.15 4.88 -5.60
N LYS A 279 21.31 6.16 -5.31
CA LYS A 279 22.04 6.63 -4.14
C LYS A 279 21.05 7.06 -3.06
N VAL A 280 21.26 6.57 -1.85
CA VAL A 280 20.49 6.94 -0.67
C VAL A 280 21.44 7.52 0.36
N TYR A 281 21.14 8.72 0.81
CA TYR A 281 21.77 9.37 1.92
C TYR A 281 20.98 9.16 3.20
N PHE A 282 21.64 9.14 4.34
CA PHE A 282 20.99 8.96 5.62
C PHE A 282 21.68 9.70 6.76
N VAL A 283 20.92 9.96 7.79
CA VAL A 283 21.38 10.42 9.11
C VAL A 283 20.73 9.56 10.17
N VAL A 284 21.53 9.09 11.13
CA VAL A 284 21.04 8.42 12.34
C VAL A 284 21.54 9.21 13.55
N GLN A 285 20.60 9.68 14.37
CA GLN A 285 20.88 10.36 15.62
C GLN A 285 20.46 9.50 16.81
N PHE A 286 21.23 9.60 17.90
CA PHE A 286 20.98 8.88 19.15
C PHE A 286 20.86 9.88 20.31
N ASN A 287 20.04 9.57 21.30
CA ASN A 287 19.90 10.40 22.50
C ASN A 287 21.00 10.14 23.53
N LYS A 288 21.90 9.17 23.28
CA LYS A 288 23.06 8.83 24.11
C LYS A 288 24.34 8.83 23.26
N PRO A 289 25.51 9.11 23.85
CA PRO A 289 26.76 9.16 23.10
C PRO A 289 27.21 7.77 22.63
N ILE A 290 27.74 7.73 21.41
CA ILE A 290 28.39 6.58 20.80
C ILE A 290 29.81 6.48 21.39
N GLU A 291 30.06 5.47 22.21
CA GLU A 291 31.37 5.23 22.81
C GLU A 291 32.39 4.71 21.79
N ALA A 292 31.92 3.80 20.90
CA ALA A 292 32.75 3.28 19.81
C ALA A 292 31.88 3.03 18.56
N LEU A 293 32.46 3.27 17.39
CA LEU A 293 31.91 2.92 16.10
C LEU A 293 32.82 1.89 15.44
N ASN A 294 32.28 0.75 15.04
CA ASN A 294 33.04 -0.29 14.34
C ASN A 294 32.43 -0.52 12.97
N GLY A 295 33.25 -0.69 11.92
CA GLY A 295 32.79 -0.98 10.57
C GLY A 295 32.94 -2.47 10.22
N TRP A 296 32.15 -2.97 9.27
CA TRP A 296 32.35 -4.28 8.68
C TRP A 296 32.00 -4.34 7.19
N VAL A 297 32.77 -5.12 6.44
CA VAL A 297 32.49 -5.47 5.02
C VAL A 297 32.76 -6.95 4.84
N GLY A 298 31.73 -7.73 4.53
CA GLY A 298 31.84 -9.18 4.42
C GLY A 298 32.42 -9.82 5.69
N ASP A 299 33.59 -10.44 5.58
CA ASP A 299 34.30 -11.11 6.67
C ASP A 299 35.30 -10.23 7.44
N LYS A 300 35.40 -8.93 7.10
CA LYS A 300 36.33 -8.00 7.72
C LYS A 300 35.64 -7.03 8.65
N LYS A 301 36.16 -6.87 9.86
CA LYS A 301 35.71 -5.89 10.86
C LYS A 301 36.83 -4.91 11.17
N GLU A 302 36.52 -3.61 11.27
CA GLU A 302 37.42 -2.52 11.67
C GLU A 302 36.90 -1.89 12.97
N MET A 303 37.78 -1.78 13.97
CA MET A 303 37.38 -1.26 15.29
C MET A 303 37.69 0.22 15.43
N GLY A 304 36.83 0.94 16.14
CA GLY A 304 37.08 2.33 16.54
C GLY A 304 37.19 3.31 15.37
N VAL A 305 36.36 3.14 14.34
CA VAL A 305 36.40 4.00 13.15
C VAL A 305 35.68 5.32 13.37
N GLY A 306 36.26 6.44 12.94
CA GLY A 306 35.57 7.71 12.80
C GLY A 306 34.94 7.86 11.41
N HIS A 307 35.35 7.01 10.48
CA HIS A 307 35.03 7.04 9.06
C HIS A 307 35.10 5.63 8.49
N PHE A 308 34.12 5.22 7.76
CA PHE A 308 34.07 3.87 7.25
C PHE A 308 33.61 3.89 5.78
N THR A 309 34.29 3.12 4.95
CA THR A 309 33.91 2.92 3.55
C THR A 309 33.70 1.43 3.32
N GLY A 310 32.45 1.07 3.03
CA GLY A 310 32.05 -0.27 2.63
C GLY A 310 31.84 -0.31 1.14
N SER A 311 32.58 -1.13 0.41
CA SER A 311 32.33 -1.40 -1.00
C SER A 311 32.31 -2.90 -1.25
N SER A 312 31.37 -3.37 -2.04
CA SER A 312 31.56 -4.66 -2.70
C SER A 312 32.35 -4.43 -3.98
N GLU A 313 33.36 -5.24 -4.25
CA GLU A 313 33.91 -5.28 -5.61
C GLU A 313 32.78 -5.58 -6.57
N LEU A 314 32.50 -4.66 -7.48
CA LEU A 314 31.45 -4.76 -8.45
C LEU A 314 31.68 -5.94 -9.37
N ILE A 315 30.99 -6.97 -9.04
CA ILE A 315 30.82 -8.09 -9.94
C ILE A 315 29.59 -7.75 -10.78
N THR A 316 29.78 -7.61 -12.09
CA THR A 316 28.69 -7.67 -13.06
C THR A 316 27.85 -8.89 -12.72
N VAL A 317 26.69 -8.71 -12.06
CA VAL A 317 25.85 -9.83 -11.67
C VAL A 317 25.15 -10.33 -12.93
N PRO A 318 25.47 -11.53 -13.45
CA PRO A 318 24.72 -12.11 -14.57
C PRO A 318 23.25 -12.29 -14.17
N LYS A 319 22.33 -12.18 -15.11
CA LYS A 319 20.88 -12.34 -14.90
C LYS A 319 20.47 -13.61 -14.13
N SER A 320 21.32 -14.62 -14.05
CA SER A 320 21.03 -15.93 -13.46
C SER A 320 21.64 -16.18 -12.09
N SER A 321 22.42 -15.25 -11.54
CA SER A 321 23.05 -15.43 -10.23
C SER A 321 22.71 -14.27 -9.31
N PHE A 322 21.61 -14.39 -8.61
CA PHE A 322 21.28 -13.55 -7.45
C PHE A 322 22.20 -13.92 -6.29
N LYS A 323 23.45 -13.48 -6.34
CA LYS A 323 24.28 -13.51 -5.16
C LYS A 323 23.93 -12.31 -4.30
N GLN A 324 23.51 -12.56 -3.07
CA GLN A 324 23.40 -11.54 -2.06
C GLN A 324 24.75 -10.81 -1.94
N SER A 325 24.73 -9.48 -1.90
CA SER A 325 25.95 -8.70 -1.59
C SER A 325 26.52 -9.14 -0.25
N PRO A 326 27.82 -9.03 -0.08
CA PRO A 326 28.40 -9.10 1.25
C PRO A 326 27.69 -8.10 2.15
N SER A 327 27.36 -8.49 3.36
CA SER A 327 26.87 -7.60 4.40
C SER A 327 27.88 -6.49 4.65
N SER A 328 27.44 -5.26 4.81
CA SER A 328 28.29 -4.11 5.12
C SER A 328 27.54 -3.11 5.97
N GLY A 329 28.21 -2.51 6.93
CA GLY A 329 27.60 -1.53 7.82
C GLY A 329 28.51 -1.08 8.95
N VAL A 330 27.90 -0.45 9.94
CA VAL A 330 28.57 -0.04 11.17
C VAL A 330 27.81 -0.50 12.42
N GLU A 331 28.57 -0.83 13.46
CA GLU A 331 28.09 -1.14 14.79
C GLU A 331 28.32 0.07 15.70
N ALA A 332 27.28 0.73 16.14
CA ALA A 332 27.32 1.80 17.13
C ALA A 332 27.20 1.21 18.53
N CYS A 333 28.19 1.46 19.40
CA CYS A 333 28.28 0.91 20.76
C CYS A 333 28.01 2.02 21.78
N PHE A 334 27.20 1.74 22.81
CA PHE A 334 26.73 2.71 23.80
C PHE A 334 27.12 2.35 25.25
N GLY A 335 28.01 1.37 25.41
CA GLY A 335 28.46 0.92 26.72
C GLY A 335 27.42 0.05 27.46
N SER A 336 27.56 0.00 28.79
CA SER A 336 26.76 -0.88 29.63
C SER A 336 25.42 -0.27 30.00
N PHE A 337 24.32 -0.93 29.63
CA PHE A 337 22.96 -0.57 30.02
C PHE A 337 22.48 -1.51 31.13
N LYS A 338 21.58 -0.99 31.96
CA LYS A 338 20.85 -1.75 32.96
C LYS A 338 19.49 -2.15 32.45
N ALA A 339 18.86 -3.13 33.07
CA ALA A 339 17.47 -3.46 32.83
C ALA A 339 16.58 -2.20 32.96
N SER A 340 15.70 -1.99 32.02
CA SER A 340 14.82 -0.83 31.83
C SER A 340 15.51 0.45 31.30
N ASP A 341 16.81 0.40 30.98
CA ASP A 341 17.43 1.54 30.27
C ASP A 341 16.90 1.65 28.84
N GLU A 342 16.73 2.90 28.41
CA GLU A 342 16.23 3.24 27.07
C GLU A 342 17.29 3.88 26.20
N LEU A 343 17.27 3.52 24.92
CA LEU A 343 17.98 4.21 23.85
C LEU A 343 16.96 4.68 22.82
N LEU A 344 16.89 5.99 22.56
CA LEU A 344 16.13 6.55 21.48
C LEU A 344 17.04 6.83 20.29
N LEU A 345 16.53 6.53 19.09
CA LEU A 345 17.20 6.88 17.86
C LEU A 345 16.23 7.41 16.81
N LYS A 346 16.73 8.35 16.01
CA LYS A 346 16.06 8.88 14.83
C LYS A 346 16.82 8.47 13.60
N THR A 347 16.11 8.13 12.54
CA THR A 347 16.70 7.87 11.24
C THR A 347 15.96 8.66 10.19
N ALA A 348 16.68 9.36 9.35
CA ALA A 348 16.13 10.01 8.17
C ALA A 348 16.90 9.59 6.94
N ILE A 349 16.20 9.54 5.81
CA ILE A 349 16.78 9.34 4.49
C ILE A 349 16.57 10.57 3.63
N SER A 350 17.41 10.71 2.62
CA SER A 350 17.26 11.62 1.50
C SER A 350 17.79 10.97 0.24
N TYR A 351 17.20 11.28 -0.89
CA TYR A 351 17.72 10.89 -2.18
C TYR A 351 18.61 11.96 -2.82
N VAL A 352 18.92 13.04 -2.07
CA VAL A 352 19.67 14.22 -2.53
C VAL A 352 20.99 14.37 -1.80
N SER A 353 20.98 14.48 -0.46
CA SER A 353 22.21 14.70 0.33
C SER A 353 22.04 14.32 1.82
N GLU A 354 23.18 14.18 2.54
CA GLU A 354 23.18 13.98 3.99
C GLU A 354 22.64 15.22 4.72
N GLU A 355 22.91 16.42 4.19
CA GLU A 355 22.41 17.68 4.72
C GLU A 355 20.87 17.71 4.67
N ASN A 356 20.28 17.26 3.57
CA ASN A 356 18.82 17.20 3.44
C ASN A 356 18.22 16.16 4.40
N ALA A 357 18.86 15.01 4.58
CA ALA A 357 18.40 14.01 5.56
C ALA A 357 18.43 14.60 6.98
N ARG A 358 19.44 15.39 7.33
CA ARG A 358 19.54 16.10 8.61
C ARG A 358 18.45 17.18 8.72
N GLU A 359 18.23 17.97 7.66
CA GLU A 359 17.17 18.98 7.61
C GLU A 359 15.79 18.36 7.79
N ASN A 360 15.55 17.15 7.26
CA ASN A 360 14.30 16.41 7.48
C ASN A 360 14.08 16.14 8.98
N ILE A 361 15.10 15.70 9.72
CA ILE A 361 15.00 15.53 11.18
C ILE A 361 14.69 16.87 11.88
N GLU A 362 15.40 17.92 11.51
CA GLU A 362 15.27 19.24 12.15
C GLU A 362 13.88 19.86 11.96
N ARG A 363 13.27 19.61 10.80
CA ARG A 363 11.94 20.15 10.48
C ARG A 363 10.79 19.31 11.01
N GLU A 364 10.95 17.98 11.02
CA GLU A 364 9.83 17.09 11.31
C GLU A 364 9.87 16.49 12.71
N CYS A 365 11.07 16.24 13.27
CA CYS A 365 11.25 15.55 14.55
C CYS A 365 12.41 16.10 15.34
N LYS A 366 12.37 17.38 15.74
CA LYS A 366 13.43 18.02 16.49
C LYS A 366 13.61 17.50 17.92
N HIS A 367 12.51 17.11 18.57
CA HIS A 367 12.49 16.61 19.96
C HIS A 367 12.66 15.10 20.04
N TRP A 368 12.88 14.58 21.27
CA TRP A 368 13.01 13.15 21.56
C TRP A 368 11.76 12.54 22.20
N ASP A 369 10.62 13.21 22.13
CA ASP A 369 9.36 12.73 22.68
C ASP A 369 8.73 11.72 21.69
N PHE A 370 8.94 10.43 21.98
CA PHE A 370 8.47 9.31 21.17
C PHE A 370 6.92 9.28 21.14
N ASP A 371 6.29 9.47 22.30
CA ASP A 371 4.84 9.31 22.42
C ASP A 371 4.10 10.46 21.72
N GLN A 372 4.68 11.65 21.68
CA GLN A 372 4.15 12.77 20.91
C GLN A 372 4.16 12.44 19.39
N VAL A 373 5.23 11.84 18.86
CA VAL A 373 5.31 11.45 17.44
C VAL A 373 4.34 10.32 17.15
N LYS A 374 4.26 9.29 18.01
CA LYS A 374 3.29 8.20 17.90
C LYS A 374 1.86 8.73 17.82
N SER A 375 1.47 9.59 18.77
CA SER A 375 0.12 10.18 18.81
C SER A 375 -0.16 11.07 17.59
N ALA A 376 0.85 11.77 17.06
CA ALA A 376 0.72 12.56 15.85
C ALA A 376 0.51 11.68 14.61
N SER A 377 1.28 10.59 14.50
CA SER A 377 1.14 9.60 13.43
C SER A 377 -0.25 8.95 13.43
N GLU A 378 -0.73 8.53 14.61
CA GLU A 378 -2.06 7.95 14.78
C GLU A 378 -3.17 8.94 14.37
N ARG A 379 -3.08 10.22 14.76
CA ARG A 379 -4.04 11.26 14.35
C ARG A 379 -4.09 11.43 12.83
N ILE A 380 -2.92 11.44 12.17
CA ILE A 380 -2.84 11.54 10.70
C ILE A 380 -3.54 10.35 10.06
N TRP A 381 -3.25 9.14 10.51
CA TRP A 381 -3.91 7.95 9.97
C TRP A 381 -5.42 7.97 10.20
N ASN A 382 -5.89 8.36 11.38
CA ASN A 382 -7.31 8.50 11.67
C ASN A 382 -7.99 9.55 10.78
N GLU A 383 -7.32 10.67 10.49
CA GLU A 383 -7.84 11.68 9.55
C GLU A 383 -8.01 11.10 8.13
N TRP A 384 -7.01 10.35 7.65
CA TRP A 384 -7.06 9.78 6.32
C TRP A 384 -8.05 8.63 6.20
N LEU A 385 -8.07 7.71 7.15
CA LEU A 385 -9.03 6.60 7.17
C LEU A 385 -10.46 7.10 7.36
N GLY A 386 -10.65 8.12 8.18
CA GLY A 386 -11.94 8.76 8.45
C GLY A 386 -12.51 9.57 7.29
N LYS A 387 -11.87 9.63 6.12
CA LYS A 387 -12.51 10.20 4.91
C LYS A 387 -13.75 9.40 4.49
N ILE A 388 -13.81 8.13 4.87
CA ILE A 388 -14.99 7.30 4.66
C ILE A 388 -15.36 6.66 6.01
N ASP A 389 -16.56 6.98 6.51
CA ASP A 389 -17.13 6.37 7.69
C ASP A 389 -18.17 5.32 7.31
N VAL A 390 -18.16 4.15 7.97
CA VAL A 390 -19.12 3.07 7.70
C VAL A 390 -19.80 2.61 8.98
N GLN A 391 -21.13 2.41 8.89
CA GLN A 391 -21.97 1.96 9.99
C GLN A 391 -22.70 0.67 9.63
N GLY A 392 -22.90 -0.20 10.61
CA GLY A 392 -23.40 -1.56 10.37
C GLY A 392 -22.30 -2.46 9.84
N GLY A 393 -22.69 -3.58 9.24
CA GLY A 393 -21.75 -4.63 8.86
C GLY A 393 -21.21 -5.43 10.07
N SER A 394 -20.49 -6.52 9.79
CA SER A 394 -19.81 -7.31 10.82
C SER A 394 -18.46 -6.70 11.22
N PHE A 395 -17.91 -7.14 12.34
CA PHE A 395 -16.53 -6.83 12.75
C PHE A 395 -15.55 -7.13 11.61
N GLN A 396 -15.64 -8.31 11.01
CA GLN A 396 -14.79 -8.75 9.89
C GLN A 396 -14.88 -7.79 8.68
N GLN A 397 -16.10 -7.36 8.32
CA GLN A 397 -16.30 -6.42 7.21
C GLN A 397 -15.68 -5.04 7.48
N LYS A 398 -15.84 -4.51 8.70
CA LYS A 398 -15.22 -3.23 9.10
C LYS A 398 -13.69 -3.33 9.11
N THR A 399 -13.14 -4.37 9.75
CA THR A 399 -11.70 -4.62 9.78
C THR A 399 -11.13 -4.71 8.37
N LYS A 400 -11.78 -5.49 7.50
CA LYS A 400 -11.36 -5.58 6.09
C LYS A 400 -11.38 -4.22 5.41
N PHE A 401 -12.48 -3.47 5.55
CA PHE A 401 -12.67 -2.19 4.88
C PHE A 401 -11.62 -1.14 5.29
N TYR A 402 -11.35 -0.97 6.59
CA TYR A 402 -10.35 0.01 7.02
C TYR A 402 -8.91 -0.44 6.72
N THR A 403 -8.65 -1.75 6.71
CA THR A 403 -7.39 -2.29 6.21
C THR A 403 -7.22 -2.04 4.71
N ASP A 404 -8.29 -2.17 3.92
CA ASP A 404 -8.29 -1.82 2.51
C ASP A 404 -7.96 -0.33 2.29
N LEU A 405 -8.58 0.56 3.06
CA LEU A 405 -8.28 2.00 3.00
C LEU A 405 -6.83 2.30 3.40
N TRP A 406 -6.27 1.59 4.37
CA TRP A 406 -4.87 1.71 4.73
C TRP A 406 -3.95 1.32 3.57
N HIS A 407 -4.19 0.17 2.91
CA HIS A 407 -3.40 -0.31 1.78
C HIS A 407 -3.40 0.65 0.58
N ILE A 408 -4.53 1.27 0.25
CA ILE A 408 -4.59 2.22 -0.89
C ILE A 408 -3.80 3.52 -0.67
N LEU A 409 -3.34 3.76 0.55
CA LEU A 409 -2.55 4.92 0.97
C LEU A 409 -1.07 4.56 1.19
N LEU A 410 -0.69 3.31 0.94
CA LEU A 410 0.67 2.80 0.93
C LEU A 410 1.18 2.57 -0.50
N GLY A 411 2.40 2.08 -0.63
CA GLY A 411 2.97 1.60 -1.90
C GLY A 411 3.44 2.69 -2.87
N ARG A 412 3.18 3.95 -2.56
CA ARG A 412 3.71 5.12 -3.26
C ARG A 412 4.32 6.04 -2.23
N HIS A 413 5.54 6.50 -2.50
CA HIS A 413 6.33 7.19 -1.49
C HIS A 413 6.83 8.52 -2.02
N LYS A 414 6.81 9.56 -1.17
CA LYS A 414 7.47 10.84 -1.45
C LYS A 414 8.96 10.62 -1.65
N ILE A 415 9.55 11.35 -2.59
CA ILE A 415 11.01 11.34 -2.83
C ILE A 415 11.64 12.73 -2.70
N ASP A 416 10.84 13.75 -2.48
CA ASP A 416 11.31 15.10 -2.20
C ASP A 416 11.54 15.30 -0.70
N ASP A 417 12.61 16.00 -0.37
CA ASP A 417 12.95 16.37 0.99
C ASP A 417 12.04 17.49 1.52
N SER A 418 12.09 17.74 2.81
CA SER A 418 11.26 18.76 3.48
C SER A 418 11.48 20.20 2.96
N ASN A 419 12.61 20.44 2.29
CA ASN A 419 12.91 21.70 1.60
C ASN A 419 12.36 21.75 0.17
N GLY A 420 11.84 20.63 -0.37
CA GLY A 420 11.30 20.49 -1.71
C GLY A 420 12.33 20.10 -2.78
N GLU A 421 13.54 19.73 -2.38
CA GLU A 421 14.54 19.19 -3.30
C GLU A 421 14.31 17.71 -3.55
N TYR A 422 14.60 17.28 -4.79
CA TYR A 422 14.46 15.87 -5.21
C TYR A 422 15.50 15.51 -6.28
N PRO A 423 15.86 14.22 -6.44
CA PRO A 423 16.80 13.79 -7.46
C PRO A 423 16.13 13.69 -8.83
N ASP A 424 16.84 14.11 -9.87
CA ASP A 424 16.46 13.93 -11.27
C ASP A 424 17.54 13.15 -12.00
N TYR A 425 17.27 11.88 -12.33
CA TYR A 425 18.17 11.00 -13.08
C TYR A 425 17.88 11.05 -14.60
N LEU A 426 16.92 11.83 -15.05
CA LEU A 426 16.44 11.86 -16.44
C LEU A 426 17.11 12.94 -17.28
N SER A 427 17.49 14.05 -16.65
CA SER A 427 18.07 15.21 -17.35
C SER A 427 19.50 14.92 -17.81
N GLY A 428 19.70 14.81 -19.11
CA GLY A 428 21.03 14.63 -19.73
C GLY A 428 21.54 13.19 -19.72
N GLY A 429 20.69 12.23 -19.39
CA GLY A 429 21.01 10.80 -19.44
C GLY A 429 20.50 10.11 -20.70
N GLU A 430 21.15 9.03 -21.12
CA GLU A 430 20.60 8.11 -22.10
C GLU A 430 19.33 7.49 -21.54
N ARG A 431 18.27 7.41 -22.36
CA ARG A 431 17.06 6.67 -22.01
C ARG A 431 17.41 5.20 -21.88
N ILE A 432 17.23 4.66 -20.67
CA ILE A 432 17.54 3.26 -20.39
C ILE A 432 16.31 2.44 -20.77
N GLY A 433 16.41 1.65 -21.85
CA GLY A 433 15.35 0.77 -22.31
C GLY A 433 15.08 -0.40 -21.33
N LYS A 434 13.95 -1.11 -21.53
CA LYS A 434 13.54 -2.30 -20.74
C LYS A 434 14.63 -3.36 -20.51
N GLN A 435 15.66 -3.38 -21.36
CA GLN A 435 16.69 -4.41 -21.37
C GLN A 435 18.03 -3.98 -20.81
N THR A 436 18.20 -2.70 -20.47
CA THR A 436 19.49 -2.22 -19.97
C THR A 436 19.69 -2.67 -18.54
N ARG A 437 20.79 -3.34 -18.33
CA ARG A 437 21.16 -4.00 -17.10
C ARG A 437 22.19 -3.20 -16.37
N ILE A 438 22.21 -3.49 -15.07
CA ILE A 438 23.11 -2.97 -14.05
C ILE A 438 24.43 -2.51 -14.65
N HIS A 439 24.60 -1.20 -14.67
CA HIS A 439 25.87 -0.59 -14.97
C HIS A 439 26.58 -0.26 -13.66
N THR A 440 27.88 -0.46 -13.67
CA THR A 440 28.78 -0.31 -12.54
C THR A 440 29.14 1.15 -12.24
N ILE A 441 28.42 2.09 -12.81
CA ILE A 441 28.72 3.52 -12.72
C ILE A 441 27.97 4.12 -11.54
N ALA A 442 28.69 4.88 -10.72
CA ALA A 442 28.08 5.67 -9.66
C ALA A 442 26.90 6.51 -10.20
N PRO A 443 25.75 6.55 -9.51
CA PRO A 443 24.59 7.24 -10.00
C PRO A 443 24.86 8.74 -10.14
N LYS A 444 24.52 9.29 -11.30
CA LYS A 444 24.56 10.73 -11.55
C LYS A 444 23.14 11.23 -11.61
N PHE A 445 22.83 12.23 -10.82
CA PHE A 445 21.56 12.93 -10.85
C PHE A 445 21.76 14.42 -10.73
N GLN A 446 20.76 15.19 -11.16
CA GLN A 446 20.66 16.61 -10.88
C GLN A 446 19.74 16.83 -9.69
N VAL A 447 20.05 17.78 -8.85
CA VAL A 447 19.14 18.23 -7.81
C VAL A 447 18.15 19.21 -8.41
N ARG A 448 16.84 18.92 -8.23
CA ARG A 448 15.76 19.81 -8.61
C ARG A 448 15.03 20.29 -7.37
N THR A 449 14.40 21.46 -7.49
CA THR A 449 13.57 22.02 -6.43
C THR A 449 12.15 22.19 -6.93
N LEU A 450 11.18 21.70 -6.19
CA LEU A 450 9.76 21.84 -6.48
C LEU A 450 9.33 23.32 -6.45
N PRO A 451 8.39 23.72 -7.29
CA PRO A 451 7.82 25.05 -7.23
C PRO A 451 7.13 25.27 -5.88
N LYS A 452 7.39 26.42 -5.26
CA LYS A 452 6.83 26.79 -3.96
C LYS A 452 5.60 27.68 -4.11
N ASP A 453 4.70 27.59 -3.15
CA ASP A 453 3.57 28.48 -3.00
C ASP A 453 3.98 29.80 -2.31
N LYS A 454 3.01 30.69 -2.08
CA LYS A 454 3.25 32.00 -1.43
C LYS A 454 3.72 31.88 0.04
N THR A 455 3.56 30.71 0.66
CA THR A 455 4.01 30.43 2.04
C THR A 455 5.39 29.81 2.09
N GLY A 456 6.00 29.52 0.95
CA GLY A 456 7.30 28.86 0.83
C GLY A 456 7.23 27.32 0.89
N LYS A 457 6.02 26.72 0.94
CA LYS A 457 5.83 25.28 0.88
C LYS A 457 5.83 24.79 -0.56
N SER A 458 6.29 23.57 -0.78
CA SER A 458 6.19 22.90 -2.09
C SER A 458 4.72 22.79 -2.50
N ARG A 459 4.44 23.11 -3.77
CA ARG A 459 3.06 23.09 -4.30
C ARG A 459 2.50 21.67 -4.42
N PHE A 460 3.38 20.70 -4.62
CA PHE A 460 3.08 19.26 -4.68
C PHE A 460 4.31 18.49 -4.26
N HIS A 461 4.20 17.18 -4.15
CA HIS A 461 5.31 16.27 -3.86
C HIS A 461 5.69 15.44 -5.08
N MET A 462 6.95 15.05 -5.18
CA MET A 462 7.40 14.03 -6.11
C MET A 462 7.19 12.64 -5.50
N TYR A 463 6.66 11.74 -6.30
CA TYR A 463 6.32 10.41 -5.85
C TYR A 463 7.09 9.33 -6.61
N ASN A 464 7.36 8.26 -5.90
CA ASN A 464 7.86 6.99 -6.36
C ASN A 464 6.70 5.99 -6.34
N SER A 465 6.53 5.24 -7.41
CA SER A 465 5.57 4.15 -7.49
C SER A 465 6.10 3.11 -8.48
N ASP A 466 6.03 1.85 -8.12
CA ASP A 466 6.60 0.78 -8.95
C ASP A 466 5.89 0.64 -10.29
N ALA A 467 4.55 0.68 -10.27
CA ALA A 467 3.74 0.63 -11.48
C ALA A 467 2.44 1.42 -11.29
N LEU A 468 1.97 2.02 -12.39
CA LEU A 468 0.73 2.79 -12.40
C LEU A 468 -0.41 2.13 -13.17
N TRP A 469 -0.11 1.10 -13.98
CA TRP A 469 -1.12 0.45 -14.82
C TRP A 469 -2.29 -0.12 -14.00
N LEU A 470 -2.05 -0.36 -12.73
CA LEU A 470 -3.00 -0.87 -11.75
C LEU A 470 -4.15 0.10 -11.44
N THR A 471 -3.91 1.42 -11.56
CA THR A 471 -4.79 2.43 -10.96
C THR A 471 -6.10 2.63 -11.73
N GLN A 472 -6.11 2.33 -13.04
CA GLN A 472 -7.28 2.57 -13.90
C GLN A 472 -8.50 1.72 -13.54
N TRP A 473 -8.30 0.51 -12.99
CA TRP A 473 -9.41 -0.39 -12.69
C TRP A 473 -10.20 -0.01 -11.43
N ASN A 474 -9.58 0.69 -10.46
CA ASN A 474 -10.30 1.06 -9.24
C ASN A 474 -9.72 2.25 -8.47
N LEU A 475 -8.39 2.35 -8.33
CA LEU A 475 -7.77 3.36 -7.47
C LEU A 475 -8.09 4.79 -7.93
N ASN A 476 -8.10 5.08 -9.24
CA ASN A 476 -8.50 6.38 -9.76
C ASN A 476 -9.94 6.75 -9.33
N THR A 477 -10.83 5.76 -9.23
CA THR A 477 -12.19 5.96 -8.77
C THR A 477 -12.24 6.24 -7.27
N LEU A 478 -11.60 5.40 -6.47
CA LEU A 478 -11.62 5.52 -5.00
C LEU A 478 -10.92 6.80 -4.54
N TRP A 479 -9.76 7.13 -5.11
CA TRP A 479 -9.10 8.40 -4.83
C TRP A 479 -9.96 9.59 -5.28
N GLY A 480 -10.60 9.52 -6.43
CA GLY A 480 -11.53 10.55 -6.90
C GLY A 480 -12.77 10.71 -6.02
N LEU A 481 -13.23 9.68 -5.33
CA LEU A 481 -14.37 9.77 -4.39
C LEU A 481 -13.96 10.43 -3.07
N ALA A 482 -12.91 9.93 -2.41
CA ALA A 482 -12.60 10.29 -1.04
C ALA A 482 -11.27 11.03 -0.86
N TYR A 483 -10.35 10.93 -1.82
CA TYR A 483 -8.99 11.47 -1.71
C TYR A 483 -8.57 12.27 -2.97
N PRO A 484 -9.35 13.27 -3.43
CA PRO A 484 -9.05 13.97 -4.68
C PRO A 484 -7.68 14.65 -4.67
N SER A 485 -7.16 15.05 -3.51
CA SER A 485 -5.81 15.59 -3.39
C SER A 485 -4.72 14.62 -3.87
N VAL A 486 -4.95 13.30 -3.78
CA VAL A 486 -4.02 12.28 -4.28
C VAL A 486 -3.93 12.32 -5.80
N LEU A 487 -5.08 12.42 -6.49
CA LEU A 487 -5.10 12.55 -7.95
C LEU A 487 -4.41 13.83 -8.43
N ASP A 488 -4.60 14.94 -7.69
CA ASP A 488 -3.99 16.25 -8.01
C ASP A 488 -2.45 16.18 -7.84
N GLU A 489 -1.99 15.65 -6.72
CA GLU A 489 -0.57 15.48 -6.40
C GLU A 489 0.13 14.56 -7.41
N PHE A 490 -0.44 13.39 -7.68
CA PHE A 490 0.17 12.42 -8.60
C PHE A 490 0.20 12.96 -10.04
N SER A 491 -0.87 13.63 -10.48
CA SER A 491 -0.89 14.26 -11.79
C SER A 491 0.21 15.33 -11.92
N ALA A 492 0.39 16.18 -10.90
CA ALA A 492 1.45 17.18 -10.88
C ALA A 492 2.84 16.53 -10.93
N SER A 493 3.07 15.51 -10.12
CA SER A 493 4.32 14.74 -10.07
C SER A 493 4.65 14.11 -11.43
N PHE A 494 3.67 13.46 -12.08
CA PHE A 494 3.91 12.78 -13.36
C PHE A 494 4.20 13.76 -14.51
N ILE A 495 3.55 14.92 -14.50
CA ILE A 495 3.85 16.01 -15.44
C ILE A 495 5.26 16.56 -15.20
N GLU A 496 5.73 16.61 -13.95
CA GLU A 496 7.10 17.00 -13.63
C GLU A 496 8.14 15.98 -14.12
N TYR A 497 7.86 14.67 -14.01
CA TYR A 497 8.67 13.61 -14.64
C TYR A 497 8.73 13.80 -16.17
N ASP A 498 7.63 14.14 -16.82
CA ASP A 498 7.61 14.42 -18.26
C ASP A 498 8.45 15.65 -18.63
N LYS A 499 8.42 16.71 -17.82
CA LYS A 499 9.28 17.89 -18.01
C LYS A 499 10.77 17.56 -17.89
N ASN A 500 11.14 16.69 -16.96
CA ASN A 500 12.52 16.31 -16.72
C ASN A 500 13.06 15.35 -17.79
N GLY A 501 12.28 14.33 -18.19
CA GLY A 501 12.73 13.25 -19.08
C GLY A 501 11.99 13.13 -20.41
N GLY A 502 10.97 13.93 -20.67
CA GLY A 502 10.18 13.92 -21.89
C GLY A 502 9.16 12.80 -21.99
N LEU A 503 8.97 12.00 -20.94
CA LEU A 503 8.00 10.92 -20.87
C LEU A 503 7.14 11.02 -19.60
N LEU A 504 5.85 10.75 -19.73
CA LEU A 504 5.00 10.44 -18.60
C LEU A 504 5.40 9.07 -18.04
N PRO A 505 5.48 8.87 -16.72
CA PRO A 505 5.94 7.62 -16.18
C PRO A 505 4.91 6.49 -16.37
N ARG A 506 5.38 5.30 -16.75
CA ARG A 506 4.62 4.04 -16.58
C ARG A 506 4.66 3.59 -15.12
N GLY A 507 5.81 3.80 -14.47
CA GLY A 507 6.04 3.83 -13.05
C GLY A 507 7.18 4.81 -12.75
N PRO A 508 6.97 5.82 -11.89
CA PRO A 508 8.05 6.71 -11.45
C PRO A 508 8.97 5.98 -10.48
N SER A 509 10.28 6.19 -10.58
CA SER A 509 11.30 5.51 -9.79
C SER A 509 12.39 6.45 -9.32
N ILE A 510 12.25 7.03 -8.15
CA ILE A 510 13.29 7.84 -7.47
C ILE A 510 13.89 8.87 -8.43
N GLY A 511 13.05 9.66 -9.11
CA GLY A 511 13.51 10.63 -10.10
C GLY A 511 13.86 10.02 -11.48
N SER A 512 13.46 8.77 -11.75
CA SER A 512 13.59 8.07 -13.04
C SER A 512 12.31 7.32 -13.41
N TYR A 513 12.37 6.42 -14.38
CA TYR A 513 11.24 5.60 -14.80
C TYR A 513 11.45 4.12 -14.46
N THR A 514 10.35 3.40 -14.15
CA THR A 514 10.25 1.97 -14.44
C THR A 514 9.54 1.79 -15.79
N TYR A 515 9.83 0.67 -16.43
CA TYR A 515 9.14 0.26 -17.66
C TYR A 515 8.32 -1.01 -17.43
N ILE A 516 7.86 -1.19 -16.19
CA ILE A 516 7.07 -2.34 -15.74
C ILE A 516 5.70 -2.26 -16.41
N MET A 517 5.16 -3.42 -16.78
CA MET A 517 3.86 -3.56 -17.42
C MET A 517 3.82 -2.88 -18.80
N THR A 518 2.75 -2.23 -19.14
CA THR A 518 2.50 -1.74 -20.50
C THR A 518 1.75 -0.43 -20.52
N GLY A 519 1.69 0.20 -21.70
CA GLY A 519 0.92 1.42 -21.94
C GLY A 519 1.52 2.68 -21.31
N CYS A 520 0.68 3.70 -21.21
CA CYS A 520 0.94 4.97 -20.52
C CYS A 520 -0.17 5.24 -19.49
N PRO A 521 -0.23 4.48 -18.38
CA PRO A 521 -1.34 4.54 -17.43
C PRO A 521 -1.50 5.91 -16.74
N ALA A 522 -0.46 6.74 -16.74
CA ALA A 522 -0.57 8.13 -16.32
C ALA A 522 -1.67 8.90 -17.10
N THR A 523 -1.97 8.48 -18.35
CA THR A 523 -3.03 9.08 -19.14
C THR A 523 -4.40 8.94 -18.49
N SER A 524 -4.76 7.73 -18.04
CA SER A 524 -6.06 7.50 -17.40
C SER A 524 -6.18 8.24 -16.06
N LEU A 525 -5.09 8.29 -15.27
CA LEU A 525 -5.06 9.00 -14.00
C LEU A 525 -5.22 10.51 -14.17
N ILE A 526 -4.44 11.14 -15.06
CA ILE A 526 -4.51 12.58 -15.35
C ILE A 526 -5.88 12.95 -15.96
N THR A 527 -6.40 12.10 -16.85
CA THR A 527 -7.74 12.30 -17.42
C THR A 527 -8.82 12.22 -16.35
N SER A 528 -8.75 11.20 -15.48
CA SER A 528 -9.67 11.02 -14.36
C SER A 528 -9.66 12.22 -13.40
N ALA A 529 -8.46 12.77 -13.09
CA ALA A 529 -8.33 13.99 -12.32
C ALA A 529 -8.97 15.20 -13.03
N TYR A 530 -8.69 15.39 -14.31
CA TYR A 530 -9.24 16.49 -15.11
C TYR A 530 -10.77 16.47 -15.21
N GLN A 531 -11.34 15.30 -15.48
CA GLN A 531 -12.80 15.14 -15.63
C GLN A 531 -13.58 15.43 -14.33
N ARG A 532 -12.92 15.29 -13.18
CA ARG A 532 -13.46 15.64 -11.86
C ARG A 532 -13.14 17.06 -11.41
N GLY A 533 -12.49 17.89 -12.24
CA GLY A 533 -12.08 19.23 -11.84
C GLY A 533 -10.89 19.28 -10.87
N VAL A 534 -10.15 18.19 -10.72
CA VAL A 534 -9.04 18.02 -9.78
C VAL A 534 -7.71 18.38 -10.46
N PHE A 535 -7.41 19.68 -10.55
CA PHE A 535 -6.18 20.19 -11.20
C PHE A 535 -5.69 21.52 -10.61
N HIS A 536 -5.63 21.64 -9.29
CA HIS A 536 -5.17 22.85 -8.61
C HIS A 536 -3.63 22.96 -8.59
N LYS A 537 -2.94 21.84 -8.72
CA LYS A 537 -1.49 21.75 -8.60
C LYS A 537 -0.77 21.68 -9.95
N TRP A 538 -1.48 21.43 -11.04
CA TRP A 538 -0.94 21.27 -12.39
C TRP A 538 -1.78 21.99 -13.45
N SER A 539 -1.20 22.15 -14.63
CA SER A 539 -1.85 22.81 -15.78
C SER A 539 -2.48 21.78 -16.70
N PRO A 540 -3.82 21.82 -16.93
CA PRO A 540 -4.48 20.94 -17.90
C PRO A 540 -3.88 21.03 -19.31
N LYS A 541 -3.40 22.20 -19.71
CA LYS A 541 -2.74 22.39 -21.02
C LYS A 541 -1.42 21.62 -21.08
N GLU A 542 -0.61 21.65 -20.00
CA GLU A 542 0.66 20.93 -19.94
C GLU A 542 0.43 19.41 -19.85
N GLY A 543 -0.50 18.99 -18.99
CA GLY A 543 -0.85 17.57 -18.85
C GLY A 543 -1.37 16.97 -20.16
N TYR A 544 -2.26 17.67 -20.85
CA TYR A 544 -2.76 17.25 -22.17
C TYR A 544 -1.63 17.16 -23.20
N ALA A 545 -0.73 18.14 -23.26
CA ALA A 545 0.40 18.15 -24.19
C ALA A 545 1.38 16.98 -23.90
N ALA A 546 1.62 16.69 -22.63
CA ALA A 546 2.43 15.55 -22.21
C ALA A 546 1.80 14.23 -22.65
N MET A 547 0.52 13.99 -22.35
CA MET A 547 -0.20 12.78 -22.77
C MET A 547 -0.17 12.61 -24.29
N LYS A 548 -0.46 13.68 -25.04
CA LYS A 548 -0.44 13.64 -26.51
C LYS A 548 0.92 13.20 -27.06
N ARG A 549 2.05 13.74 -26.54
CA ARG A 549 3.41 13.31 -26.94
C ARG A 549 3.64 11.84 -26.62
N ASN A 550 3.15 11.39 -25.49
CA ASN A 550 3.36 10.04 -25.01
C ASN A 550 2.52 8.97 -25.73
N HIS A 551 1.53 9.37 -26.53
CA HIS A 551 0.72 8.50 -27.39
C HIS A 551 1.21 8.42 -28.83
N GLU A 552 2.32 9.11 -29.13
CA GLU A 552 2.98 9.09 -30.43
C GLU A 552 4.30 8.32 -30.40
N LYS A 553 4.94 8.15 -31.57
CA LYS A 553 6.23 7.46 -31.72
C LYS A 553 7.29 8.01 -30.75
N GLY A 554 8.00 7.11 -30.09
CA GLY A 554 8.97 7.44 -29.04
C GLY A 554 8.35 7.81 -27.69
N GLY A 555 7.04 7.77 -27.56
CA GLY A 555 6.30 8.00 -26.32
C GLY A 555 6.20 6.76 -25.43
N MET A 556 5.62 6.94 -24.23
CA MET A 556 5.52 5.86 -23.24
C MET A 556 4.48 4.80 -23.61
N LEU A 557 3.43 5.14 -24.37
CA LEU A 557 2.35 4.21 -24.75
C LEU A 557 2.94 2.90 -25.30
N ALA A 558 3.83 3.01 -26.27
CA ALA A 558 4.47 1.90 -26.94
C ALA A 558 6.00 1.96 -26.80
N PHE A 559 6.49 2.23 -25.63
CA PHE A 559 7.93 2.38 -25.39
C PHE A 559 8.72 1.17 -25.93
N ASP A 560 9.72 1.42 -26.78
CA ASP A 560 10.51 0.44 -27.54
C ASP A 560 9.67 -0.43 -28.53
N MET A 561 8.46 -0.04 -28.87
CA MET A 561 7.54 -0.77 -29.76
C MET A 561 6.94 0.17 -30.84
N ASP A 562 7.74 1.05 -31.39
CA ASP A 562 7.27 2.05 -32.39
C ASP A 562 6.69 1.41 -33.66
N LYS A 563 7.20 0.25 -34.11
CA LYS A 563 6.68 -0.48 -35.28
C LYS A 563 5.30 -1.07 -35.01
N GLU A 564 5.12 -1.63 -33.81
CA GLU A 564 3.85 -2.17 -33.34
C GLU A 564 2.83 -1.05 -33.18
N LEU A 565 3.25 0.14 -32.71
CA LEU A 565 2.40 1.32 -32.64
C LEU A 565 1.94 1.79 -34.03
N GLU A 566 2.84 1.89 -34.99
CA GLU A 566 2.51 2.25 -36.37
C GLU A 566 1.53 1.24 -36.98
N PHE A 567 1.73 -0.05 -36.71
CA PHE A 567 0.84 -1.11 -37.14
C PHE A 567 -0.55 -1.00 -36.47
N TYR A 568 -0.58 -0.80 -35.14
CA TYR A 568 -1.81 -0.61 -34.38
C TYR A 568 -2.63 0.60 -34.89
N ILE A 569 -1.98 1.74 -35.11
CA ILE A 569 -2.65 2.92 -35.64
C ILE A 569 -3.29 2.64 -37.00
N LYS A 570 -2.62 1.87 -37.85
CA LYS A 570 -3.07 1.57 -39.21
C LYS A 570 -4.12 0.45 -39.27
N HIS A 571 -3.98 -0.59 -38.44
CA HIS A 571 -4.73 -1.84 -38.56
C HIS A 571 -5.67 -2.12 -37.38
N GLY A 572 -5.59 -1.35 -36.30
CA GLY A 572 -6.45 -1.44 -35.11
C GLY A 572 -6.02 -2.46 -34.07
N TYR A 573 -4.89 -3.17 -34.27
CA TYR A 573 -4.40 -4.14 -33.30
C TYR A 573 -2.87 -4.19 -33.24
N CYS A 574 -2.33 -4.61 -32.13
CA CYS A 574 -0.92 -4.91 -31.92
C CYS A 574 -0.65 -6.38 -32.33
N PRO A 575 0.29 -6.65 -33.24
CA PRO A 575 0.57 -8.00 -33.72
C PRO A 575 0.96 -8.94 -32.57
N GLU A 576 0.35 -10.12 -32.51
CA GLU A 576 0.51 -11.17 -31.53
C GLU A 576 0.20 -10.80 -30.07
N GLU A 577 -0.29 -9.55 -29.82
CA GLU A 577 -0.47 -8.96 -28.48
C GLU A 577 -1.89 -8.40 -28.33
N ALA A 578 -2.87 -9.26 -28.11
CA ALA A 578 -4.26 -8.85 -27.88
C ALA A 578 -4.43 -8.04 -26.60
N GLY A 579 -3.66 -8.35 -25.55
CA GLY A 579 -3.65 -7.58 -24.30
C GLY A 579 -3.18 -6.14 -24.48
N LEU A 580 -2.13 -5.92 -25.26
CA LEU A 580 -1.65 -4.57 -25.62
C LEU A 580 -2.69 -3.81 -26.45
N THR A 581 -3.36 -4.49 -27.37
CA THR A 581 -4.43 -3.87 -28.17
C THR A 581 -5.51 -3.26 -27.29
N ILE A 582 -5.98 -4.01 -26.29
CA ILE A 582 -7.03 -3.54 -25.34
C ILE A 582 -6.50 -2.37 -24.52
N GLN A 583 -5.28 -2.46 -24.00
CA GLN A 583 -4.69 -1.43 -23.15
C GLN A 583 -4.47 -0.12 -23.92
N TRP A 584 -3.88 -0.18 -25.11
CA TRP A 584 -3.65 1.01 -25.93
C TRP A 584 -4.95 1.65 -26.40
N ALA A 585 -5.96 0.83 -26.73
CA ALA A 585 -7.28 1.32 -27.12
C ALA A 585 -7.97 2.06 -25.95
N PHE A 586 -7.89 1.53 -24.72
CA PHE A 586 -8.42 2.19 -23.53
C PHE A 586 -7.73 3.53 -23.25
N GLU A 587 -6.40 3.57 -23.34
CA GLU A 587 -5.63 4.79 -23.04
C GLU A 587 -5.83 5.86 -24.15
N ASP A 588 -5.91 5.47 -25.43
CA ASP A 588 -6.31 6.36 -26.53
C ASP A 588 -7.73 6.91 -26.34
N TRP A 589 -8.66 6.06 -25.90
CA TRP A 589 -10.01 6.49 -25.55
C TRP A 589 -9.99 7.54 -24.44
N ALA A 590 -9.27 7.28 -23.35
CA ALA A 590 -9.16 8.19 -22.21
C ALA A 590 -8.59 9.56 -22.64
N LEU A 591 -7.52 9.58 -23.45
CA LEU A 591 -6.97 10.81 -24.01
C LEU A 591 -7.98 11.53 -24.92
N GLY A 592 -8.75 10.76 -25.72
CA GLY A 592 -9.84 11.29 -26.55
C GLY A 592 -10.92 11.97 -25.70
N GLU A 593 -11.31 11.37 -24.59
CA GLU A 593 -12.32 11.95 -23.68
C GLU A 593 -11.84 13.28 -23.06
N MET A 594 -10.55 13.39 -22.68
CA MET A 594 -10.00 14.68 -22.25
C MET A 594 -9.95 15.69 -23.41
N ALA A 595 -9.60 15.26 -24.63
CA ALA A 595 -9.62 16.14 -25.81
C ALA A 595 -11.03 16.68 -26.07
N LYS A 596 -12.07 15.85 -25.95
CA LYS A 596 -13.48 16.23 -26.03
C LYS A 596 -13.82 17.29 -25.00
N ALA A 597 -13.48 17.07 -23.73
CA ALA A 597 -13.73 17.99 -22.63
C ALA A 597 -13.03 19.36 -22.84
N MET A 598 -11.85 19.35 -23.45
CA MET A 598 -11.09 20.55 -23.79
C MET A 598 -11.55 21.22 -25.12
N GLY A 599 -12.59 20.71 -25.77
CA GLY A 599 -13.05 21.22 -27.07
C GLY A 599 -12.13 20.96 -28.28
N LYS A 600 -11.19 20.01 -28.13
CA LYS A 600 -10.21 19.65 -29.18
C LYS A 600 -10.77 18.55 -30.09
N LEU A 601 -11.84 18.88 -30.85
CA LEU A 601 -12.63 17.89 -31.62
C LEU A 601 -11.82 17.10 -32.65
N LYS A 602 -10.77 17.70 -33.26
CA LYS A 602 -9.90 16.98 -34.19
C LYS A 602 -9.14 15.86 -33.49
N ASP A 603 -8.55 16.15 -32.35
CA ASP A 603 -7.81 15.17 -31.54
C ASP A 603 -8.76 14.12 -30.94
N TYR A 604 -9.95 14.53 -30.46
CA TYR A 604 -11.00 13.62 -30.03
C TYR A 604 -11.32 12.57 -31.10
N ASN A 605 -11.63 13.02 -32.32
CA ASN A 605 -11.96 12.12 -33.43
C ASN A 605 -10.79 11.18 -33.76
N TYR A 606 -9.56 11.67 -33.71
CA TYR A 606 -8.36 10.90 -34.01
C TYR A 606 -8.18 9.78 -32.98
N TYR A 607 -8.14 10.08 -31.69
CA TYR A 607 -7.93 9.09 -30.63
C TYR A 607 -9.13 8.16 -30.44
N ARG A 608 -10.35 8.66 -30.62
CA ARG A 608 -11.55 7.83 -30.64
C ARG A 608 -11.48 6.79 -31.76
N ASN A 609 -11.08 7.17 -32.96
CA ASN A 609 -10.97 6.23 -34.09
C ASN A 609 -9.89 5.16 -33.81
N ARG A 610 -8.76 5.54 -33.20
CA ARG A 610 -7.73 4.59 -32.80
C ARG A 610 -8.28 3.59 -31.76
N SER A 611 -8.98 4.10 -30.75
CA SER A 611 -9.54 3.26 -29.68
C SER A 611 -10.60 2.26 -30.17
N LEU A 612 -11.32 2.60 -31.23
CA LEU A 612 -12.35 1.73 -31.81
C LEU A 612 -11.79 0.65 -32.77
N GLY A 613 -10.46 0.56 -32.93
CA GLY A 613 -9.77 -0.46 -33.75
C GLY A 613 -9.71 -1.84 -33.10
N TRP A 614 -9.87 -1.96 -31.80
CA TRP A 614 -9.71 -3.20 -31.02
C TRP A 614 -10.47 -4.41 -31.56
N PRO A 615 -11.68 -4.28 -32.23
CA PRO A 615 -12.38 -5.43 -32.82
C PRO A 615 -11.56 -6.19 -33.88
N ALA A 616 -10.46 -5.63 -34.39
CA ALA A 616 -9.55 -6.36 -35.27
C ALA A 616 -8.87 -7.57 -34.61
N SER A 617 -8.83 -7.61 -33.26
CA SER A 617 -8.38 -8.80 -32.49
C SER A 617 -9.55 -9.68 -32.01
N TRP A 618 -10.77 -9.44 -32.44
CA TRP A 618 -11.94 -10.26 -32.10
C TRP A 618 -12.01 -11.52 -32.93
N HIS A 619 -11.98 -12.70 -32.30
CA HIS A 619 -12.12 -13.98 -32.98
C HIS A 619 -13.61 -14.36 -33.06
N PRO A 620 -14.22 -14.42 -34.27
CA PRO A 620 -15.66 -14.56 -34.41
C PRO A 620 -16.21 -15.91 -33.90
N ASP A 621 -15.46 -17.00 -34.10
CA ASP A 621 -15.92 -18.34 -33.70
C ASP A 621 -15.76 -18.57 -32.20
N LEU A 622 -14.66 -18.10 -31.60
CA LEU A 622 -14.41 -18.20 -30.14
C LEU A 622 -15.19 -17.16 -29.35
N ARG A 623 -15.59 -16.05 -29.97
CA ARG A 623 -16.20 -14.87 -29.35
C ARG A 623 -15.35 -14.33 -28.20
N LEU A 624 -14.05 -14.23 -28.43
CA LEU A 624 -13.06 -13.74 -27.49
C LEU A 624 -12.03 -12.89 -28.21
N MET A 625 -11.35 -12.00 -27.50
CA MET A 625 -10.14 -11.33 -27.97
C MET A 625 -9.03 -12.36 -28.09
N MET A 626 -8.41 -12.46 -29.28
CA MET A 626 -7.33 -13.40 -29.56
C MET A 626 -6.17 -12.69 -30.24
N PRO A 627 -4.92 -13.14 -30.01
CA PRO A 627 -3.76 -12.62 -30.71
C PRO A 627 -3.80 -12.91 -32.23
N ARG A 628 -3.35 -11.95 -33.03
CA ARG A 628 -3.35 -11.98 -34.49
C ARG A 628 -2.00 -11.55 -35.01
N LYS A 629 -1.46 -12.27 -36.01
CA LYS A 629 -0.17 -11.95 -36.63
C LYS A 629 -0.27 -10.70 -37.53
N GLU A 630 0.85 -10.10 -37.89
CA GLU A 630 0.92 -9.03 -38.93
C GLU A 630 0.27 -9.44 -40.26
N THR A 631 0.37 -10.73 -40.62
CA THR A 631 -0.25 -11.27 -41.84
C THR A 631 -1.78 -11.29 -41.80
N GLY A 632 -2.37 -11.02 -40.64
CA GLY A 632 -3.83 -11.11 -40.40
C GLY A 632 -4.31 -12.51 -40.02
N GLU A 633 -3.43 -13.49 -39.92
CA GLU A 633 -3.76 -14.86 -39.45
C GLU A 633 -3.88 -14.88 -37.93
N TRP A 634 -4.78 -15.72 -37.40
CA TRP A 634 -4.88 -15.94 -35.98
C TRP A 634 -3.70 -16.71 -35.43
N VAL A 635 -3.22 -16.34 -34.24
CA VAL A 635 -2.31 -17.18 -33.49
C VAL A 635 -3.13 -18.30 -32.85
N HIS A 636 -2.86 -19.54 -33.21
CA HIS A 636 -3.56 -20.70 -32.65
C HIS A 636 -3.09 -20.94 -31.22
N LEU A 637 -3.90 -20.51 -30.26
CA LEU A 637 -3.68 -20.66 -28.82
C LEU A 637 -4.94 -21.18 -28.14
N ASP A 638 -4.75 -21.90 -27.04
CA ASP A 638 -5.79 -22.14 -26.08
C ASP A 638 -6.24 -20.79 -25.49
N PRO A 639 -7.55 -20.47 -25.43
CA PRO A 639 -8.05 -19.25 -24.80
C PRO A 639 -7.67 -19.07 -23.32
N LEU A 640 -7.22 -20.13 -22.65
CA LEU A 640 -6.69 -20.08 -21.29
C LEU A 640 -5.19 -19.77 -21.23
N SER A 641 -4.49 -19.70 -22.39
CA SER A 641 -3.07 -19.31 -22.46
C SER A 641 -2.90 -17.83 -22.16
N GLU A 642 -1.88 -17.49 -21.38
CA GLU A 642 -1.49 -16.09 -21.09
C GLU A 642 -0.68 -15.47 -22.26
N ARG A 643 -0.26 -16.26 -23.25
CA ARG A 643 0.53 -15.75 -24.38
C ARG A 643 -0.27 -14.75 -25.23
N GLY A 644 0.30 -13.57 -25.44
CA GLY A 644 -0.35 -12.46 -26.15
C GLY A 644 -1.30 -11.62 -25.28
N PHE A 645 -1.25 -11.84 -23.97
CA PHE A 645 -1.99 -11.07 -22.98
C PHE A 645 -1.06 -10.57 -21.87
N VAL A 646 -1.49 -9.56 -21.13
CA VAL A 646 -0.74 -8.99 -20.02
C VAL A 646 -1.45 -9.39 -18.72
N GLN A 647 -0.84 -10.26 -17.95
CA GLN A 647 -1.39 -10.79 -16.68
C GLN A 647 -2.84 -11.29 -16.78
N ALA A 648 -3.21 -11.84 -17.91
CA ALA A 648 -4.54 -12.32 -18.24
C ALA A 648 -4.46 -13.41 -19.30
N ASN A 649 -5.59 -14.00 -19.61
CA ASN A 649 -5.82 -14.81 -20.78
C ASN A 649 -6.98 -14.23 -21.61
N ALA A 650 -7.40 -14.91 -22.68
CA ALA A 650 -8.44 -14.39 -23.55
C ALA A 650 -9.77 -14.12 -22.85
N TRP A 651 -10.17 -14.95 -21.87
CA TRP A 651 -11.41 -14.78 -21.11
C TRP A 651 -11.36 -13.52 -20.24
N GLN A 652 -10.32 -13.39 -19.42
CA GLN A 652 -10.16 -12.27 -18.50
C GLN A 652 -9.99 -10.95 -19.26
N ALA A 653 -9.16 -10.93 -20.30
CA ALA A 653 -8.91 -9.77 -21.11
C ALA A 653 -10.13 -9.29 -21.89
N THR A 654 -10.91 -10.22 -22.47
CA THR A 654 -12.14 -9.87 -23.20
C THR A 654 -13.13 -9.13 -22.31
N PHE A 655 -13.37 -9.64 -21.11
CA PHE A 655 -14.26 -8.98 -20.13
C PHE A 655 -13.54 -7.87 -19.33
N GLY A 656 -12.25 -7.69 -19.49
CA GLY A 656 -11.50 -6.53 -18.97
C GLY A 656 -11.61 -5.26 -19.83
N LEU A 657 -12.22 -5.38 -21.03
CA LEU A 657 -12.50 -4.23 -21.88
C LEU A 657 -13.58 -3.35 -21.23
N SER A 658 -13.26 -2.11 -20.93
CA SER A 658 -14.10 -1.24 -20.07
C SER A 658 -14.67 -0.01 -20.81
N HIS A 659 -14.09 0.39 -21.93
CA HIS A 659 -14.40 1.66 -22.60
C HIS A 659 -15.42 1.53 -23.75
N ASP A 660 -15.74 0.30 -24.20
CA ASP A 660 -16.60 0.08 -25.38
C ASP A 660 -17.46 -1.18 -25.24
N ILE A 661 -18.24 -1.24 -24.15
CA ILE A 661 -19.12 -2.37 -23.85
C ILE A 661 -20.22 -2.55 -24.92
N GLU A 662 -20.68 -1.47 -25.55
CA GLU A 662 -21.68 -1.54 -26.63
C GLU A 662 -21.18 -2.36 -27.81
N THR A 663 -19.96 -2.11 -28.30
CA THR A 663 -19.36 -2.89 -29.38
C THR A 663 -19.08 -4.33 -28.93
N LEU A 664 -18.62 -4.56 -27.70
CA LEU A 664 -18.41 -5.90 -27.16
C LEU A 664 -19.73 -6.69 -27.15
N ALA A 665 -20.80 -6.09 -26.66
CA ALA A 665 -22.13 -6.72 -26.64
C ALA A 665 -22.62 -7.05 -28.04
N ARG A 666 -22.47 -6.13 -29.00
CA ARG A 666 -22.84 -6.36 -30.39
C ARG A 666 -22.07 -7.53 -31.03
N LEU A 667 -20.77 -7.63 -30.77
CA LEU A 667 -19.93 -8.73 -31.28
C LEU A 667 -20.27 -10.05 -30.62
N MET A 668 -20.68 -10.04 -29.37
CA MET A 668 -21.17 -11.22 -28.63
C MET A 668 -22.59 -11.67 -29.07
N GLY A 669 -23.28 -10.92 -29.92
CA GLY A 669 -24.65 -11.24 -30.37
C GLY A 669 -25.76 -10.57 -29.55
N GLY A 670 -25.43 -9.46 -28.88
CA GLY A 670 -26.32 -8.61 -28.11
C GLY A 670 -26.14 -8.71 -26.60
N ASN A 671 -26.81 -7.79 -25.89
CA ASN A 671 -26.70 -7.64 -24.43
C ASN A 671 -27.02 -8.94 -23.67
N ASP A 672 -28.06 -9.65 -24.06
CA ASP A 672 -28.46 -10.92 -23.41
C ASP A 672 -27.42 -12.02 -23.64
N SER A 673 -26.84 -12.11 -24.84
CA SER A 673 -25.77 -13.06 -25.13
C SER A 673 -24.49 -12.78 -24.32
N LEU A 674 -24.07 -11.52 -24.23
CA LEU A 674 -22.94 -11.14 -23.41
C LEU A 674 -23.20 -11.47 -21.94
N ALA A 675 -24.34 -11.06 -21.39
CA ALA A 675 -24.72 -11.34 -20.01
C ALA A 675 -24.77 -12.86 -19.74
N THR A 676 -25.29 -13.67 -20.67
CA THR A 676 -25.34 -15.11 -20.51
C THR A 676 -23.97 -15.74 -20.46
N GLN A 677 -23.07 -15.34 -21.36
CA GLN A 677 -21.69 -15.86 -21.41
C GLN A 677 -20.88 -15.41 -20.20
N LEU A 678 -20.99 -14.15 -19.80
CA LEU A 678 -20.32 -13.64 -18.60
C LEU A 678 -20.85 -14.34 -17.33
N ASN A 679 -22.16 -14.52 -17.20
CA ASN A 679 -22.74 -15.23 -16.07
C ASN A 679 -22.27 -16.70 -16.01
N TYR A 680 -22.14 -17.35 -17.16
CA TYR A 680 -21.62 -18.72 -17.24
C TYR A 680 -20.18 -18.79 -16.65
N VAL A 681 -19.25 -17.87 -17.00
CA VAL A 681 -17.89 -17.92 -16.48
C VAL A 681 -17.82 -17.56 -15.00
N PHE A 682 -18.73 -16.73 -14.48
CA PHE A 682 -18.86 -16.49 -13.04
C PHE A 682 -19.33 -17.74 -12.29
N GLU A 683 -20.34 -18.45 -12.79
CA GLU A 683 -20.80 -19.72 -12.19
C GLU A 683 -19.69 -20.78 -12.21
N MET A 684 -18.92 -20.89 -13.30
CA MET A 684 -17.77 -21.79 -13.39
C MET A 684 -16.65 -21.43 -12.41
N SER A 685 -16.53 -20.16 -12.00
CA SER A 685 -15.46 -19.67 -11.13
C SER A 685 -15.86 -19.67 -9.63
N LYS A 686 -17.12 -19.87 -9.31
CA LYS A 686 -17.67 -19.75 -7.96
C LYS A 686 -17.00 -20.69 -6.95
N ASN A 687 -16.82 -21.96 -7.32
CA ASN A 687 -16.18 -22.95 -6.45
C ASN A 687 -14.67 -22.69 -6.26
N ALA A 688 -14.05 -21.94 -7.14
CA ALA A 688 -12.69 -21.45 -7.01
C ALA A 688 -12.61 -20.07 -6.36
N ARG A 689 -13.67 -19.59 -5.73
CA ARG A 689 -13.74 -18.26 -5.09
C ARG A 689 -13.36 -17.11 -6.04
N PHE A 690 -13.71 -17.24 -7.32
CA PHE A 690 -13.36 -16.29 -8.40
C PHE A 690 -11.84 -16.07 -8.55
N LEU A 691 -11.06 -17.14 -8.33
CA LEU A 691 -9.61 -17.23 -8.53
C LEU A 691 -9.33 -18.31 -9.59
N SER A 692 -10.02 -18.27 -10.72
CA SER A 692 -9.94 -19.27 -11.78
C SER A 692 -9.35 -18.67 -13.06
N SER A 693 -9.07 -19.55 -14.03
CA SER A 693 -8.64 -19.10 -15.36
C SER A 693 -9.75 -18.34 -16.12
N TYR A 694 -11.03 -18.49 -15.75
CA TYR A 694 -12.13 -17.77 -16.41
C TYR A 694 -12.37 -16.39 -15.82
N VAL A 695 -12.49 -16.30 -14.48
CA VAL A 695 -12.64 -15.05 -13.73
C VAL A 695 -11.62 -15.05 -12.61
N SER A 696 -10.76 -14.04 -12.56
CA SER A 696 -9.76 -13.89 -11.52
C SER A 696 -9.83 -12.52 -10.88
N TYR A 697 -10.18 -12.49 -9.61
CA TYR A 697 -10.09 -11.32 -8.76
C TYR A 697 -8.78 -11.26 -7.97
N ALA A 698 -7.82 -12.10 -8.33
CA ALA A 698 -6.44 -12.04 -7.84
C ALA A 698 -5.54 -11.18 -8.72
N ASN A 699 -6.05 -10.63 -9.84
CA ASN A 699 -5.29 -9.80 -10.77
C ASN A 699 -6.19 -8.81 -11.52
N GLN A 700 -5.62 -7.70 -11.96
CA GLN A 700 -6.32 -6.49 -12.40
C GLN A 700 -7.29 -6.70 -13.58
N PRO A 701 -6.94 -7.39 -14.66
CA PRO A 701 -7.84 -7.48 -15.82
C PRO A 701 -9.19 -8.14 -15.51
N GLY A 702 -9.29 -8.94 -14.45
CA GLY A 702 -10.54 -9.57 -14.01
C GLY A 702 -11.38 -8.73 -13.03
N CYS A 703 -10.82 -7.70 -12.40
CA CYS A 703 -11.43 -7.02 -11.25
C CYS A 703 -12.70 -6.22 -11.57
N SER A 704 -12.93 -5.83 -12.83
CA SER A 704 -14.11 -5.07 -13.25
C SER A 704 -15.25 -5.91 -13.83
N ASN A 705 -15.03 -7.19 -14.05
CA ASN A 705 -15.92 -8.05 -14.85
C ASN A 705 -17.37 -8.10 -14.33
N ALA A 706 -17.60 -8.14 -13.01
CA ALA A 706 -18.93 -8.15 -12.42
C ALA A 706 -19.75 -6.88 -12.71
N HIS A 707 -19.11 -5.77 -13.03
CA HIS A 707 -19.79 -4.50 -13.28
C HIS A 707 -20.36 -4.40 -14.69
N ILE A 708 -19.88 -5.21 -15.65
CA ILE A 708 -20.36 -5.23 -17.04
C ILE A 708 -21.86 -5.54 -17.12
N PHE A 709 -22.39 -6.37 -16.24
CA PHE A 709 -23.81 -6.72 -16.27
C PHE A 709 -24.73 -5.48 -16.19
N SER A 710 -24.39 -4.48 -15.39
CA SER A 710 -25.15 -3.24 -15.32
C SER A 710 -25.21 -2.52 -16.67
N HIS A 711 -24.08 -2.50 -17.40
CA HIS A 711 -23.95 -1.84 -18.69
C HIS A 711 -24.67 -2.56 -19.85
N VAL A 712 -25.12 -3.81 -19.62
CA VAL A 712 -25.93 -4.58 -20.58
C VAL A 712 -27.36 -4.81 -20.08
N GLY A 713 -27.84 -3.94 -19.18
CA GLY A 713 -29.20 -3.93 -18.69
C GLY A 713 -29.55 -5.06 -17.71
N LYS A 714 -28.54 -5.58 -16.98
CA LYS A 714 -28.74 -6.65 -15.98
C LYS A 714 -28.13 -6.22 -14.61
N PRO A 715 -28.47 -5.05 -14.04
CA PRO A 715 -27.85 -4.56 -12.80
C PRO A 715 -28.02 -5.52 -11.61
N TRP A 716 -29.08 -6.34 -11.57
CA TRP A 716 -29.25 -7.34 -10.53
C TRP A 716 -28.15 -8.41 -10.52
N LEU A 717 -27.56 -8.75 -11.68
CA LEU A 717 -26.43 -9.67 -11.74
C LEU A 717 -25.15 -9.01 -11.20
N THR A 718 -24.92 -7.74 -11.48
CA THR A 718 -23.82 -6.97 -10.84
C THR A 718 -23.99 -7.01 -9.32
N GLN A 719 -25.19 -6.68 -8.79
CA GLN A 719 -25.49 -6.66 -7.36
C GLN A 719 -25.21 -8.01 -6.70
N TYR A 720 -25.61 -9.09 -7.35
CA TYR A 720 -25.35 -10.45 -6.86
C TYR A 720 -23.86 -10.80 -6.88
N TRP A 721 -23.20 -10.64 -8.03
CA TRP A 721 -21.83 -11.10 -8.18
C TRP A 721 -20.82 -10.27 -7.36
N VAL A 722 -20.99 -8.95 -7.25
CA VAL A 722 -20.12 -8.15 -6.37
C VAL A 722 -20.20 -8.58 -4.92
N ARG A 723 -21.42 -8.95 -4.41
CA ARG A 723 -21.58 -9.50 -3.05
C ARG A 723 -20.93 -10.87 -2.90
N GLN A 724 -21.02 -11.73 -3.94
CA GLN A 724 -20.36 -13.05 -3.91
C GLN A 724 -18.83 -12.91 -3.89
N VAL A 725 -18.27 -12.05 -4.73
CA VAL A 725 -16.82 -11.78 -4.77
C VAL A 725 -16.35 -11.16 -3.46
N ALA A 726 -17.02 -10.10 -2.98
CA ALA A 726 -16.68 -9.45 -1.72
C ALA A 726 -16.68 -10.44 -0.53
N LYS A 727 -17.60 -11.43 -0.53
CA LYS A 727 -17.65 -12.45 0.51
C LYS A 727 -16.59 -13.54 0.33
N GLN A 728 -16.39 -14.06 -0.88
CA GLN A 728 -15.65 -15.29 -1.11
C GLN A 728 -14.16 -15.05 -1.40
N THR A 729 -13.82 -13.95 -2.08
CA THR A 729 -12.44 -13.60 -2.43
C THR A 729 -11.81 -12.71 -1.37
N TYR A 730 -12.52 -11.65 -0.97
CA TYR A 730 -12.00 -10.58 -0.11
C TYR A 730 -12.56 -10.60 1.32
N GLY A 731 -13.43 -11.54 1.66
CA GLY A 731 -14.12 -11.55 2.95
C GLY A 731 -13.26 -11.96 4.15
N ASP A 732 -12.12 -12.60 3.94
CA ASP A 732 -11.26 -13.07 5.03
C ASP A 732 -10.34 -11.94 5.56
N ILE A 733 -10.02 -12.04 6.86
CA ILE A 733 -9.13 -11.10 7.57
C ILE A 733 -7.98 -11.81 8.28
N THR A 734 -7.52 -12.94 7.73
CA THR A 734 -6.46 -13.74 8.33
C THR A 734 -5.10 -13.51 7.66
N PRO A 735 -4.00 -13.90 8.29
CA PRO A 735 -2.69 -13.84 7.66
C PRO A 735 -2.57 -14.66 6.37
N GLU A 736 -3.42 -15.65 6.16
CA GLU A 736 -3.41 -16.51 4.97
C GLU A 736 -4.25 -15.97 3.83
N ARG A 737 -5.26 -15.09 4.10
CA ARG A 737 -6.28 -14.71 3.12
C ARG A 737 -6.83 -13.31 3.34
N GLY A 738 -7.18 -12.66 2.22
CA GLY A 738 -7.86 -11.38 2.23
C GLY A 738 -7.82 -10.63 0.90
N TYR A 739 -6.86 -10.97 0.01
CA TYR A 739 -6.62 -10.25 -1.25
C TYR A 739 -6.52 -11.15 -2.48
N GLY A 740 -6.98 -12.39 -2.39
CA GLY A 740 -6.99 -13.32 -3.52
C GLY A 740 -5.75 -14.20 -3.62
N GLU A 741 -4.92 -14.26 -2.59
CA GLU A 741 -3.77 -15.16 -2.45
C GLU A 741 -2.69 -15.01 -3.53
N ASN A 742 -2.59 -13.83 -4.14
CA ASN A 742 -1.58 -13.44 -5.12
C ASN A 742 -0.89 -12.14 -4.67
N ASP A 743 -0.72 -11.18 -5.54
CA ASP A 743 -0.20 -9.86 -5.21
C ASP A 743 -1.37 -8.94 -4.81
N GLU A 744 -1.23 -8.22 -3.71
CA GLU A 744 -2.19 -7.17 -3.33
C GLU A 744 -2.02 -5.93 -4.23
N ASP A 745 -0.81 -5.77 -4.79
CA ASP A 745 -0.47 -4.78 -5.80
C ASP A 745 -0.67 -3.32 -5.37
N GLN A 746 -0.08 -2.97 -4.23
CA GLN A 746 -0.02 -1.58 -3.77
C GLN A 746 -1.39 -0.90 -3.63
N GLY A 747 -2.33 -1.58 -3.01
CA GLY A 747 -3.68 -1.09 -2.77
C GLY A 747 -4.67 -1.43 -3.89
N GLN A 748 -4.26 -2.16 -4.92
CA GLN A 748 -5.14 -2.50 -6.04
C GLN A 748 -6.25 -3.47 -5.61
N MET A 749 -5.90 -4.59 -4.97
CA MET A 749 -6.91 -5.56 -4.51
C MET A 749 -7.72 -4.97 -3.36
N ALA A 750 -7.10 -4.18 -2.51
CA ALA A 750 -7.78 -3.43 -1.46
C ALA A 750 -8.78 -2.41 -2.03
N GLY A 751 -8.41 -1.69 -3.07
CA GLY A 751 -9.29 -0.71 -3.72
C GLY A 751 -10.54 -1.31 -4.32
N ILE A 752 -10.43 -2.48 -5.00
CA ILE A 752 -11.62 -3.16 -5.54
C ILE A 752 -12.52 -3.69 -4.40
N SER A 753 -11.91 -4.25 -3.35
CA SER A 753 -12.63 -4.71 -2.15
C SER A 753 -13.40 -3.57 -1.48
N ALA A 754 -12.76 -2.41 -1.26
CA ALA A 754 -13.39 -1.23 -0.67
C ALA A 754 -14.55 -0.69 -1.52
N LEU A 755 -14.37 -0.56 -2.84
CA LEU A 755 -15.43 -0.10 -3.75
C LEU A 755 -16.63 -1.04 -3.79
N MET A 756 -16.40 -2.36 -3.80
CA MET A 756 -17.47 -3.35 -3.68
C MET A 756 -18.21 -3.24 -2.36
N ALA A 757 -17.48 -3.03 -1.25
CA ALA A 757 -18.09 -2.86 0.07
C ALA A 757 -18.94 -1.58 0.17
N MET A 758 -18.51 -0.52 -0.50
CA MET A 758 -19.24 0.75 -0.58
C MET A 758 -20.44 0.72 -1.53
N GLY A 759 -20.42 -0.18 -2.50
CA GLY A 759 -21.47 -0.26 -3.53
C GLY A 759 -21.40 0.85 -4.58
N LEU A 760 -20.22 1.43 -4.79
CA LEU A 760 -19.94 2.39 -5.87
C LEU A 760 -18.75 1.91 -6.70
N PHE A 761 -18.85 2.04 -8.02
CA PHE A 761 -17.78 1.65 -8.93
C PHE A 761 -17.76 2.55 -10.18
N SER A 762 -16.66 2.60 -10.92
CA SER A 762 -16.59 3.22 -12.24
C SER A 762 -15.81 2.30 -13.17
N LEU A 763 -16.47 1.77 -14.18
CA LEU A 763 -15.89 0.76 -15.07
C LEU A 763 -14.70 1.32 -15.88
N ASP A 764 -14.71 2.62 -16.18
CA ASP A 764 -13.69 3.34 -16.95
C ASP A 764 -12.69 4.13 -16.09
N GLY A 765 -12.67 3.87 -14.76
CA GLY A 765 -11.81 4.60 -13.82
C GLY A 765 -12.10 6.09 -13.70
N GLY A 766 -13.25 6.54 -14.21
CA GLY A 766 -13.67 7.95 -14.23
C GLY A 766 -12.96 8.78 -15.31
N SER A 767 -12.52 8.15 -16.39
CA SER A 767 -11.89 8.83 -17.52
C SER A 767 -12.88 9.40 -18.54
N ALA A 768 -14.15 8.97 -18.51
CA ALA A 768 -15.19 9.50 -19.39
C ALA A 768 -15.40 11.01 -19.24
N TYR A 769 -15.83 11.67 -20.30
CA TYR A 769 -16.17 13.11 -20.32
C TYR A 769 -17.14 13.54 -19.21
N ASN A 770 -18.07 12.69 -18.84
CA ASN A 770 -18.95 12.84 -17.69
C ASN A 770 -18.76 11.61 -16.81
N PRO A 771 -17.86 11.63 -15.81
CA PRO A 771 -17.63 10.48 -14.96
C PRO A 771 -18.91 10.01 -14.25
N MET A 772 -19.14 8.71 -14.28
CA MET A 772 -20.32 8.07 -13.69
C MET A 772 -19.84 7.03 -12.65
N TYR A 773 -20.66 6.82 -11.64
CA TYR A 773 -20.46 5.75 -10.66
C TYR A 773 -21.60 4.76 -10.73
N ASP A 774 -21.29 3.50 -10.98
CA ASP A 774 -22.26 2.40 -10.93
C ASP A 774 -22.70 2.17 -9.49
N ILE A 775 -24.02 2.17 -9.25
CA ILE A 775 -24.61 1.86 -7.95
C ILE A 775 -24.78 0.35 -7.90
N THR A 776 -24.15 -0.27 -6.92
CA THR A 776 -24.22 -1.71 -6.68
C THR A 776 -24.77 -2.02 -5.29
N SER A 777 -24.47 -3.18 -4.72
CA SER A 777 -25.01 -3.62 -3.44
C SER A 777 -24.01 -3.42 -2.29
N PRO A 778 -24.11 -2.34 -1.49
CA PRO A 778 -23.21 -2.11 -0.36
C PRO A 778 -23.32 -3.18 0.72
N VAL A 779 -22.23 -3.44 1.45
CA VAL A 779 -22.26 -4.37 2.59
C VAL A 779 -22.59 -3.69 3.92
N PHE A 780 -22.47 -2.36 3.99
CA PHE A 780 -22.75 -1.56 5.18
C PHE A 780 -24.16 -0.96 5.15
N ASN A 781 -24.71 -0.63 6.32
CA ASN A 781 -26.02 0.01 6.44
C ASN A 781 -25.96 1.52 6.14
N GLU A 782 -24.83 2.15 6.46
CA GLU A 782 -24.59 3.54 6.12
C GLU A 782 -23.12 3.75 5.76
N ILE A 783 -22.88 4.50 4.71
CA ILE A 783 -21.54 4.94 4.29
C ILE A 783 -21.57 6.44 4.15
N THR A 784 -20.66 7.14 4.83
CA THR A 784 -20.50 8.59 4.72
C THR A 784 -19.14 8.90 4.10
N ILE A 785 -19.12 9.47 2.91
CA ILE A 785 -17.89 9.96 2.25
C ILE A 785 -17.79 11.44 2.55
N ARG A 786 -16.75 11.85 3.30
CA ARG A 786 -16.46 13.25 3.61
C ARG A 786 -15.77 13.88 2.40
N LEU A 787 -16.45 14.85 1.78
CA LEU A 787 -15.96 15.51 0.57
C LEU A 787 -14.92 16.58 0.93
N ASP A 788 -13.84 16.64 0.18
CA ASP A 788 -12.81 17.66 0.34
C ASP A 788 -13.31 18.98 -0.30
N SER A 789 -13.66 19.96 0.55
CA SER A 789 -14.19 21.25 0.11
C SER A 789 -13.25 22.10 -0.76
N ARG A 790 -11.96 21.70 -0.84
CA ARG A 790 -11.02 22.33 -1.80
C ARG A 790 -11.32 21.95 -3.25
N TYR A 791 -11.96 20.80 -3.45
CA TYR A 791 -12.24 20.21 -4.78
C TYR A 791 -13.73 20.11 -5.07
N TYR A 792 -14.55 19.77 -4.08
CA TYR A 792 -15.96 19.47 -4.21
C TYR A 792 -16.83 20.51 -3.49
N LYS A 793 -18.06 20.65 -3.92
CA LYS A 793 -19.00 21.69 -3.44
C LYS A 793 -19.72 21.30 -2.16
N GLY A 794 -20.03 19.98 -2.02
CA GLY A 794 -20.68 19.44 -0.84
C GLY A 794 -19.69 19.14 0.29
N ASN A 795 -20.23 18.89 1.48
CA ASN A 795 -19.43 18.47 2.63
C ASN A 795 -19.35 16.96 2.78
N GLU A 796 -20.42 16.24 2.42
CA GLU A 796 -20.50 14.79 2.52
C GLU A 796 -21.48 14.22 1.49
N PHE A 797 -21.22 12.98 1.08
CA PHE A 797 -22.16 12.15 0.33
C PHE A 797 -22.46 10.90 1.15
N LYS A 798 -23.74 10.62 1.40
CA LYS A 798 -24.19 9.49 2.21
C LYS A 798 -24.86 8.43 1.35
N ILE A 799 -24.61 7.18 1.69
CA ILE A 799 -25.37 6.03 1.17
C ILE A 799 -26.01 5.35 2.37
N LYS A 800 -27.34 5.25 2.39
CA LYS A 800 -28.10 4.57 3.42
C LYS A 800 -28.79 3.36 2.84
N VAL A 801 -28.63 2.22 3.48
CA VAL A 801 -29.11 0.94 2.97
C VAL A 801 -30.12 0.35 3.94
N HIS A 802 -31.34 0.19 3.47
CA HIS A 802 -32.44 -0.40 4.22
C HIS A 802 -32.56 -1.90 3.91
N ASP A 803 -32.94 -2.67 4.92
CA ASP A 803 -33.13 -4.13 4.85
C ASP A 803 -31.87 -4.90 4.41
N ASN A 804 -30.67 -4.34 4.73
CA ASN A 804 -29.38 -4.95 4.38
C ASN A 804 -29.14 -6.23 5.19
N SER A 805 -28.83 -7.31 4.50
CA SER A 805 -28.41 -8.58 5.10
C SER A 805 -27.46 -9.33 4.14
N PRO A 806 -26.83 -10.43 4.56
CA PRO A 806 -26.05 -11.28 3.66
C PRO A 806 -26.85 -11.83 2.47
N GLU A 807 -28.18 -12.02 2.63
CA GLU A 807 -29.09 -12.55 1.63
C GLU A 807 -29.71 -11.45 0.77
N ASN A 808 -29.99 -10.29 1.39
CA ASN A 808 -30.61 -9.15 0.73
C ASN A 808 -29.54 -8.34 -0.02
N CYS A 809 -29.30 -8.71 -1.27
CA CYS A 809 -28.32 -8.03 -2.12
C CYS A 809 -28.94 -7.31 -3.33
N TYR A 810 -30.23 -7.47 -3.59
CA TYR A 810 -30.88 -6.90 -4.77
C TYR A 810 -31.61 -5.60 -4.46
N ILE A 811 -31.27 -4.53 -5.16
CA ILE A 811 -31.92 -3.22 -5.03
C ILE A 811 -33.33 -3.30 -5.58
N GLN A 812 -34.30 -3.00 -4.73
CA GLN A 812 -35.74 -2.95 -5.10
C GLN A 812 -36.14 -1.57 -5.56
N LYS A 813 -35.61 -0.56 -4.90
CA LYS A 813 -35.81 0.85 -5.23
C LYS A 813 -34.65 1.68 -4.69
N ALA A 814 -34.46 2.84 -5.25
CA ALA A 814 -33.51 3.84 -4.76
C ALA A 814 -34.15 5.22 -4.69
N SER A 815 -33.67 6.07 -3.79
CA SER A 815 -33.95 7.51 -3.82
C SER A 815 -32.66 8.30 -3.74
N LEU A 816 -32.64 9.45 -4.39
CA LEU A 816 -31.53 10.41 -4.34
C LEU A 816 -32.09 11.75 -3.85
N ASN A 817 -31.62 12.20 -2.68
CA ASN A 817 -32.10 13.42 -2.02
C ASN A 817 -33.62 13.44 -1.82
N GLY A 818 -34.23 12.28 -1.53
CA GLY A 818 -35.65 12.11 -1.32
C GLY A 818 -36.50 11.88 -2.58
N GLU A 819 -35.93 11.98 -3.77
CA GLU A 819 -36.61 11.71 -5.03
C GLU A 819 -36.29 10.30 -5.51
N MET A 820 -37.28 9.61 -6.10
CA MET A 820 -37.09 8.25 -6.64
C MET A 820 -36.02 8.24 -7.73
N TYR A 821 -35.08 7.29 -7.61
CA TYR A 821 -33.96 7.17 -8.52
C TYR A 821 -33.97 5.81 -9.23
N HIS A 822 -34.13 5.84 -10.56
CA HIS A 822 -34.30 4.64 -11.37
C HIS A 822 -33.06 4.21 -12.17
N LYS A 823 -31.95 4.97 -12.05
CA LYS A 823 -30.73 4.70 -12.81
C LYS A 823 -29.75 3.91 -11.95
N TYR A 824 -29.00 3.01 -12.60
CA TYR A 824 -27.91 2.29 -11.93
C TYR A 824 -26.62 3.14 -11.85
N GLN A 825 -26.56 4.31 -12.46
CA GLN A 825 -25.39 5.18 -12.46
C GLN A 825 -25.69 6.53 -11.81
N LEU A 826 -24.72 7.01 -11.02
CA LEU A 826 -24.71 8.31 -10.36
C LEU A 826 -23.67 9.22 -11.05
N PRO A 827 -24.04 10.38 -11.62
CA PRO A 827 -23.09 11.32 -12.19
C PRO A 827 -22.15 11.92 -11.13
N HIS A 828 -20.86 12.11 -11.46
CA HIS A 828 -19.92 12.80 -10.58
C HIS A 828 -20.40 14.23 -10.24
N THR A 829 -21.00 14.93 -11.19
CA THR A 829 -21.57 16.28 -10.97
C THR A 829 -22.69 16.33 -9.95
N VAL A 830 -23.34 15.19 -9.65
CA VAL A 830 -24.31 15.06 -8.56
C VAL A 830 -23.59 14.67 -7.28
N PHE A 831 -22.66 13.73 -7.34
CA PHE A 831 -21.87 13.28 -6.20
C PHE A 831 -21.10 14.44 -5.53
N GLU A 832 -20.43 15.28 -6.33
CA GLU A 832 -19.63 16.42 -5.83
C GLU A 832 -20.44 17.48 -5.10
N GLN A 833 -21.76 17.51 -5.26
CA GLN A 833 -22.65 18.43 -4.53
C GLN A 833 -22.94 17.94 -3.09
N GLY A 834 -22.58 16.69 -2.80
CA GLY A 834 -23.06 16.02 -1.60
C GLY A 834 -24.51 15.54 -1.74
N GLY A 835 -25.01 14.87 -0.71
CA GLY A 835 -26.39 14.39 -0.72
C GLY A 835 -26.56 13.02 -0.07
N LEU A 836 -27.74 12.46 -0.25
CA LEU A 836 -28.16 11.18 0.31
C LEU A 836 -28.72 10.27 -0.78
N LEU A 837 -28.05 9.13 -0.98
CA LEU A 837 -28.55 7.99 -1.76
C LEU A 837 -29.12 6.96 -0.79
N GLU A 838 -30.39 6.61 -0.91
CA GLU A 838 -31.02 5.55 -0.14
C GLU A 838 -31.34 4.37 -1.03
N LEU A 839 -31.02 3.17 -0.56
CA LEU A 839 -31.21 1.90 -1.25
C LEU A 839 -32.06 0.96 -0.37
N TRP A 840 -33.07 0.31 -0.94
CA TRP A 840 -33.87 -0.72 -0.27
C TRP A 840 -33.58 -2.07 -0.92
N LEU A 841 -33.09 -3.00 -0.13
CA LEU A 841 -32.63 -4.29 -0.61
C LEU A 841 -33.64 -5.41 -0.32
N SER A 842 -33.53 -6.52 -1.05
CA SER A 842 -34.27 -7.76 -0.83
C SER A 842 -33.43 -8.96 -1.31
N ASP A 843 -33.85 -10.14 -0.95
CA ASP A 843 -33.33 -11.44 -1.41
C ASP A 843 -33.80 -11.83 -2.84
N LYS A 844 -34.73 -11.05 -3.43
CA LYS A 844 -35.31 -11.33 -4.77
C LYS A 844 -34.80 -10.30 -5.78
N PRO A 845 -34.33 -10.74 -6.97
CA PRO A 845 -33.87 -9.82 -8.00
C PRO A 845 -35.00 -8.95 -8.55
N ASN A 846 -34.79 -7.63 -8.54
CA ASN A 846 -35.63 -6.71 -9.29
C ASN A 846 -34.98 -6.48 -10.66
N LYS A 847 -35.67 -7.00 -11.71
CA LYS A 847 -35.15 -6.94 -13.09
C LYS A 847 -35.53 -5.66 -13.83
N GLU A 848 -36.23 -4.75 -13.19
CA GLU A 848 -36.68 -3.49 -13.78
C GLU A 848 -35.87 -2.29 -13.29
N TRP A 849 -35.41 -2.31 -12.03
CA TRP A 849 -34.63 -1.22 -11.49
C TRP A 849 -33.25 -1.09 -12.18
N GLY A 850 -32.90 0.12 -12.57
CA GLY A 850 -31.62 0.41 -13.20
C GLY A 850 -31.50 -0.01 -14.67
N THR A 851 -32.59 -0.39 -15.33
CA THR A 851 -32.59 -0.78 -16.75
C THR A 851 -33.02 0.36 -17.68
N GLN A 852 -33.37 1.54 -17.11
CA GLN A 852 -33.86 2.69 -17.87
C GLN A 852 -32.72 3.62 -18.28
#